data_cd798763f92d7b40cceef06bace784fa
#
_entry.id   cd798763f92d7b40cceef06bace784fa
#
_cell.length_a   1.000
_cell.length_b   1.000
_cell.length_c   1.000
_cell.angle_alpha   90.00
_cell.angle_beta   90.00
_cell.angle_gamma   90.00
#
_symmetry.space_group_name_H-M   'P 1'
#
loop_
_entity.id
_entity.type
_entity.pdbx_description
1 polymer ?
#
loop_
_entity_poly.entity_id
_entity_poly.type
_entity_poly.pdbx_seq_one_letter_code
_entity_poly.pdbx_strand_id
1 'polypeptide(L)'
;MLHRFLAASTAAIALGTAMPLSAQDGADVTVTAPEIDYTTWELSNGLRVIAIKDDSTADVTTSMWYDVGSKLDPEGRSGFAHLFEHILSRKTLNMPYNQIYGLTADVGGTRNASNGPDRTNYFETVPAEYLERMLWTHRERMAFPVVDEEVFNRERDVVKEELRQRVLAPPYGRFQRFVLPENAYDTTAYRRPGIGSIEELDAATLEDALAFHEAYYGPDTATLIVAGNFEMADLRAMVDEYFADIPRRENPMPLELTAEEPMRTEPRTIVARAPNVPLPVRGTLWKGPKTATQDTAALEVLSAIMARGDNSRLNEALVRTGKAVDASFFYSDGEEAGMIAGFAITNPTADAAEVKAILDAEFAKIRTTPVTAAELREAKNEILSGALRSRETARGRAFELGEALVATGDPKAADKRLEAIAAVTVEDVQRAAAEWLDPQGRVDLAYEEGAENPSEWANPAPFPTFRTLPEPTRTPLAVRPEAERDPLPQPGLKPSVEAPAIVERTLANGIEIVAAQTGEVPFATMTVLVPGGAKSDSRAKAGVANLAASLADKGAAGMGAQDIAARLESLGASVGATAGTDGSFFSLTAPVANMEEAGRILATMIRSADYPADEFERERKREIDGLEVALKDPGALAQMVSRPVFYGEAPYGSQPGGTQQSLAAITRQDLLEHRQTYWHPAQTKVIVSGGISADRAVALANTLFGDWTSSMPVPPAITKPAGKTGPVRTVVIDLPDAGQAAVYAGMRAPSRSSEDYVALELANSILGGGSSGRLFEEVRTKRSISYGAGSGLPARADEAYLIASSQTQNSTADEVVQVFLDEFDRLGSEPFAADLVDTRRLYLTGGYGRSLETSSGFNNIVAEFLMYGLEPSEAARYAAELQGVTPEGASAAAAKYVSADMATIVVVGNAAEFIDDLRAIRRDVEVIPAAELDLSRGDLGAGM
;
A
#
# COMPACT_ATOMS: atom_id res chain seq x y z
N MET A 1 -6.11 -83.14 -45.17
CA MET A 1 -5.51 -82.42 -46.30
C MET A 1 -6.03 -81.05 -46.40
N LEU A 2 -5.09 -80.15 -46.37
CA LEU A 2 -5.08 -78.77 -46.92
C LEU A 2 -6.23 -77.84 -46.53
N HIS A 3 -6.02 -77.02 -45.64
CA HIS A 3 -5.58 -75.64 -45.69
C HIS A 3 -6.28 -74.68 -46.64
N ARG A 4 -6.94 -73.68 -46.15
CA ARG A 4 -6.77 -72.25 -46.59
C ARG A 4 -7.28 -71.24 -45.57
N PHE A 5 -6.37 -70.37 -45.17
CA PHE A 5 -6.63 -69.12 -44.40
C PHE A 5 -7.36 -68.12 -45.27
N LEU A 6 -8.35 -67.47 -44.69
CA LEU A 6 -8.89 -66.20 -45.18
C LEU A 6 -8.70 -65.18 -44.09
N ALA A 7 -7.88 -64.19 -44.36
CA ALA A 7 -7.74 -63.04 -43.54
C ALA A 7 -8.95 -62.10 -43.73
N ALA A 8 -9.69 -61.82 -42.67
CA ALA A 8 -10.72 -60.77 -42.63
C ALA A 8 -10.14 -59.59 -41.87
N SER A 9 -9.88 -58.43 -42.55
CA SER A 9 -9.51 -57.17 -41.99
C SER A 9 -10.73 -56.56 -41.28
N THR A 10 -10.73 -56.56 -39.99
CA THR A 10 -11.65 -55.76 -39.16
C THR A 10 -11.02 -54.40 -38.84
N ALA A 11 -11.56 -53.36 -39.46
CA ALA A 11 -11.29 -51.98 -39.06
C ALA A 11 -11.88 -51.76 -37.68
N ALA A 12 -11.03 -51.63 -36.69
CA ALA A 12 -11.42 -51.17 -35.33
C ALA A 12 -11.59 -49.64 -35.34
N ILE A 13 -12.84 -49.19 -35.28
CA ILE A 13 -13.20 -47.83 -34.95
C ILE A 13 -12.87 -47.67 -33.46
N ALA A 14 -11.77 -46.96 -33.16
CA ALA A 14 -11.47 -46.55 -31.82
C ALA A 14 -12.46 -45.43 -31.42
N LEU A 15 -13.52 -45.77 -30.70
CA LEU A 15 -14.24 -44.82 -29.87
C LEU A 15 -13.30 -44.43 -28.73
N GLY A 16 -12.73 -43.26 -28.84
CA GLY A 16 -12.06 -42.59 -27.70
C GLY A 16 -13.11 -42.32 -26.63
N THR A 17 -13.15 -43.18 -25.63
CA THR A 17 -13.77 -42.85 -24.35
C THR A 17 -12.91 -41.74 -23.75
N ALA A 18 -13.46 -40.50 -23.77
CA ALA A 18 -12.97 -39.48 -22.91
C ALA A 18 -13.09 -40.00 -21.46
N MET A 19 -11.98 -40.42 -20.89
CA MET A 19 -11.89 -40.59 -19.46
C MET A 19 -12.13 -39.19 -18.87
N PRO A 20 -13.04 -39.03 -17.90
CA PRO A 20 -13.01 -37.83 -17.09
C PRO A 20 -11.59 -37.75 -16.50
N LEU A 21 -10.92 -36.61 -16.65
CA LEU A 21 -9.76 -36.31 -15.83
C LEU A 21 -10.25 -36.49 -14.39
N SER A 22 -9.93 -37.62 -13.78
CA SER A 22 -9.96 -37.76 -12.34
C SER A 22 -9.08 -36.63 -11.86
N ALA A 23 -9.65 -35.74 -11.07
CA ALA A 23 -8.87 -34.88 -10.22
C ALA A 23 -7.81 -35.79 -9.57
N GLN A 24 -6.58 -35.71 -10.03
CA GLN A 24 -5.47 -36.13 -9.22
C GLN A 24 -5.62 -35.28 -7.95
N ASP A 25 -5.88 -35.95 -6.82
CA ASP A 25 -5.66 -35.40 -5.50
C ASP A 25 -4.21 -34.87 -5.54
N GLY A 26 -4.06 -33.59 -5.88
CA GLY A 26 -2.78 -32.94 -5.82
C GLY A 26 -2.34 -33.09 -4.38
N ALA A 27 -1.17 -33.68 -4.18
CA ALA A 27 -0.53 -33.73 -2.88
C ALA A 27 -0.70 -32.35 -2.24
N ASP A 28 -1.15 -32.31 -0.99
CA ASP A 28 -1.31 -31.09 -0.21
C ASP A 28 -0.04 -30.25 -0.36
N VAL A 29 -0.07 -29.26 -1.26
CA VAL A 29 1.06 -28.38 -1.46
C VAL A 29 1.02 -27.42 -0.29
N THR A 30 1.70 -27.79 0.76
CA THR A 30 1.85 -26.98 1.94
C THR A 30 2.87 -25.91 1.61
N VAL A 31 2.44 -24.67 1.51
CA VAL A 31 3.32 -23.50 1.47
C VAL A 31 4.05 -23.47 2.81
N THR A 32 5.37 -23.47 2.80
CA THR A 32 6.18 -23.36 4.01
C THR A 32 7.00 -22.09 3.95
N ALA A 33 6.98 -21.30 5.02
CA ALA A 33 7.86 -20.16 5.19
C ALA A 33 9.13 -20.62 5.94
N PRO A 34 10.33 -20.29 5.45
CA PRO A 34 11.57 -20.56 6.20
C PRO A 34 11.54 -19.75 7.51
N GLU A 35 12.10 -20.34 8.59
CA GLU A 35 12.25 -19.64 9.85
C GLU A 35 13.08 -18.36 9.70
N ILE A 36 12.79 -17.36 10.53
CA ILE A 36 13.59 -16.14 10.59
C ILE A 36 14.82 -16.40 11.47
N ASP A 37 16.02 -16.39 10.88
CA ASP A 37 17.26 -16.47 11.64
C ASP A 37 17.60 -15.12 12.28
N TYR A 38 17.85 -15.12 13.61
CA TYR A 38 18.19 -13.92 14.36
C TYR A 38 19.06 -14.20 15.56
N THR A 39 19.79 -13.19 15.99
CA THR A 39 20.55 -13.19 17.26
C THR A 39 19.87 -12.26 18.25
N THR A 40 19.75 -12.66 19.52
CA THR A 40 19.20 -11.81 20.57
C THR A 40 20.12 -11.70 21.77
N TRP A 41 20.09 -10.54 22.45
CA TRP A 41 20.76 -10.30 23.74
C TRP A 41 20.05 -9.17 24.49
N GLU A 42 20.39 -9.02 25.76
CA GLU A 42 19.83 -7.98 26.64
C GLU A 42 20.98 -7.21 27.29
N LEU A 43 20.82 -5.88 27.37
CA LEU A 43 21.72 -5.01 28.12
C LEU A 43 21.36 -5.03 29.62
N SER A 44 22.34 -4.64 30.47
CA SER A 44 22.15 -4.60 31.92
C SER A 44 21.00 -3.67 32.39
N ASN A 45 20.63 -2.69 31.58
CA ASN A 45 19.52 -1.79 31.81
C ASN A 45 18.14 -2.32 31.35
N GLY A 46 18.08 -3.54 30.78
CA GLY A 46 16.87 -4.21 30.36
C GLY A 46 16.48 -4.01 28.89
N LEU A 47 17.25 -3.24 28.12
CA LEU A 47 17.01 -3.13 26.68
C LEU A 47 17.27 -4.47 26.00
N ARG A 48 16.25 -5.02 25.37
CA ARG A 48 16.36 -6.22 24.52
C ARG A 48 16.81 -5.81 23.11
N VAL A 49 17.65 -6.63 22.51
CA VAL A 49 18.14 -6.41 21.14
C VAL A 49 17.93 -7.67 20.32
N ILE A 50 17.41 -7.51 19.13
CA ILE A 50 17.26 -8.55 18.11
C ILE A 50 17.98 -8.09 16.84
N ALA A 51 18.86 -8.92 16.30
CA ALA A 51 19.62 -8.65 15.09
C ALA A 51 19.34 -9.72 14.03
N ILE A 52 18.93 -9.28 12.85
CA ILE A 52 18.65 -10.10 11.66
C ILE A 52 19.66 -9.68 10.59
N LYS A 53 20.76 -10.42 10.45
CA LYS A 53 21.80 -10.11 9.44
C LYS A 53 21.32 -10.55 8.06
N ASP A 54 21.44 -9.66 7.08
CA ASP A 54 21.10 -9.91 5.67
C ASP A 54 22.09 -9.17 4.76
N ASP A 55 23.05 -9.91 4.21
CA ASP A 55 24.08 -9.38 3.33
C ASP A 55 23.58 -9.18 1.88
N SER A 56 22.35 -9.59 1.58
CA SER A 56 21.76 -9.48 0.24
C SER A 56 21.19 -8.08 -0.06
N THR A 57 20.92 -7.28 0.98
CA THR A 57 20.43 -5.90 0.84
C THR A 57 21.55 -4.87 1.09
N ALA A 58 21.42 -3.70 0.48
CA ALA A 58 22.30 -2.55 0.76
C ALA A 58 21.81 -1.72 1.94
N ASP A 59 20.62 -2.01 2.45
CA ASP A 59 19.92 -1.22 3.45
C ASP A 59 19.97 -1.89 4.84
N VAL A 60 19.68 -1.09 5.85
CA VAL A 60 19.43 -1.55 7.21
C VAL A 60 18.16 -0.90 7.74
N THR A 61 17.33 -1.70 8.41
CA THR A 61 16.18 -1.24 9.18
C THR A 61 16.53 -1.24 10.66
N THR A 62 16.35 -0.12 11.32
CA THR A 62 16.33 -0.01 12.78
C THR A 62 14.90 0.20 13.24
N SER A 63 14.47 -0.53 14.26
CA SER A 63 13.10 -0.44 14.79
C SER A 63 13.12 -0.52 16.31
N MET A 64 12.66 0.54 16.97
CA MET A 64 12.53 0.60 18.42
C MET A 64 11.07 0.35 18.82
N TRP A 65 10.83 -0.73 19.50
CA TRP A 65 9.52 -1.18 19.96
C TRP A 65 9.39 -0.93 21.45
N TYR A 66 8.34 -0.24 21.85
CA TYR A 66 7.98 -0.03 23.26
C TYR A 66 6.72 -0.84 23.58
N ASP A 67 6.73 -1.59 24.66
CA ASP A 67 5.56 -2.30 25.19
C ASP A 67 4.57 -1.29 25.85
N VAL A 68 4.29 -0.21 25.10
CA VAL A 68 3.49 0.95 25.53
C VAL A 68 2.50 1.30 24.44
N GLY A 69 1.23 1.03 24.68
CA GLY A 69 0.13 1.32 23.75
C GLY A 69 -1.03 2.03 24.41
N SER A 70 -2.10 2.24 23.66
CA SER A 70 -3.27 3.00 24.14
C SER A 70 -4.01 2.36 25.32
N LYS A 71 -3.76 1.08 25.63
CA LYS A 71 -4.27 0.44 26.87
C LYS A 71 -3.77 1.13 28.15
N LEU A 72 -2.62 1.80 28.07
CA LEU A 72 -1.97 2.48 29.20
C LEU A 72 -2.35 3.96 29.31
N ASP A 73 -3.15 4.49 28.39
CA ASP A 73 -3.60 5.88 28.45
C ASP A 73 -4.28 6.18 29.80
N PRO A 74 -3.99 7.30 30.47
CA PRO A 74 -4.58 7.64 31.76
C PRO A 74 -6.10 7.91 31.65
N GLU A 75 -6.78 7.92 32.78
CA GLU A 75 -8.20 8.29 32.85
C GLU A 75 -8.43 9.71 32.32
N GLY A 76 -9.39 9.86 31.38
CA GLY A 76 -9.71 11.14 30.77
C GLY A 76 -8.60 11.68 29.85
N ARG A 77 -7.70 10.82 29.37
CA ARG A 77 -6.54 11.15 28.54
C ARG A 77 -6.34 10.12 27.41
N SER A 78 -7.42 9.69 26.75
CA SER A 78 -7.29 8.79 25.59
C SER A 78 -6.50 9.42 24.45
N GLY A 79 -5.70 8.62 23.78
CA GLY A 79 -4.82 9.06 22.69
C GLY A 79 -3.42 9.47 23.13
N PHE A 80 -3.03 9.25 24.40
CA PHE A 80 -1.72 9.64 24.90
C PHE A 80 -0.58 8.86 24.29
N ALA A 81 -0.70 7.53 24.19
CA ALA A 81 0.31 6.72 23.52
C ALA A 81 0.50 7.13 22.07
N HIS A 82 -0.58 7.48 21.35
CA HIS A 82 -0.52 8.03 20.01
C HIS A 82 0.09 9.44 19.96
N LEU A 83 -0.26 10.31 20.89
CA LEU A 83 0.37 11.63 21.01
C LEU A 83 1.89 11.51 21.23
N PHE A 84 2.34 10.51 22.00
CA PHE A 84 3.76 10.23 22.18
C PHE A 84 4.44 9.66 20.95
N GLU A 85 3.75 8.92 20.11
CA GLU A 85 4.26 8.55 18.78
C GLU A 85 4.69 9.79 18.00
N HIS A 86 3.90 10.86 18.06
CA HIS A 86 4.22 12.15 17.44
C HIS A 86 5.36 12.89 18.16
N ILE A 87 5.26 13.06 19.47
CA ILE A 87 6.18 13.87 20.27
C ILE A 87 7.62 13.35 20.18
N LEU A 88 7.85 12.03 20.36
CA LEU A 88 9.19 11.44 20.32
C LEU A 88 9.86 11.53 18.93
N SER A 89 9.12 11.93 17.92
CA SER A 89 9.63 12.16 16.57
C SER A 89 10.00 13.62 16.30
N ARG A 90 10.00 14.53 17.28
CA ARG A 90 10.10 15.97 17.02
C ARG A 90 11.40 16.62 17.47
N LYS A 91 11.66 16.65 18.76
CA LYS A 91 12.82 17.34 19.35
C LYS A 91 13.56 16.44 20.32
N THR A 92 14.88 16.55 20.36
CA THR A 92 15.70 16.00 21.44
C THR A 92 16.72 17.02 21.89
N LEU A 93 17.53 16.69 22.88
CA LEU A 93 18.58 17.54 23.39
C LEU A 93 19.51 18.06 22.27
N ASN A 94 19.86 17.18 21.31
CA ASN A 94 20.79 17.49 20.23
C ASN A 94 20.12 17.62 18.83
N MET A 95 18.85 17.24 18.69
CA MET A 95 18.08 17.37 17.44
C MET A 95 17.02 18.47 17.54
N PRO A 96 17.11 19.54 16.74
CA PRO A 96 16.02 20.51 16.58
C PRO A 96 14.75 19.89 16.02
N TYR A 97 13.65 20.63 16.08
CA TYR A 97 12.33 20.21 15.59
C TYR A 97 12.42 19.67 14.15
N ASN A 98 11.88 18.48 13.94
CA ASN A 98 11.82 17.78 12.66
C ASN A 98 13.17 17.37 12.02
N GLN A 99 14.31 17.56 12.66
CA GLN A 99 15.60 17.18 12.06
C GLN A 99 15.67 15.70 11.67
N ILE A 100 15.06 14.80 12.44
CA ILE A 100 15.04 13.36 12.15
C ILE A 100 14.49 13.03 10.75
N TYR A 101 13.56 13.83 10.24
CA TYR A 101 12.99 13.64 8.91
C TYR A 101 14.05 13.86 7.82
N GLY A 102 14.83 14.95 7.93
CA GLY A 102 15.96 15.20 7.03
C GLY A 102 17.05 14.14 7.16
N LEU A 103 17.43 13.77 8.40
CA LEU A 103 18.48 12.77 8.64
C LEU A 103 18.18 11.41 7.98
N THR A 104 16.90 11.09 7.77
CA THR A 104 16.48 9.86 7.13
C THR A 104 16.23 10.05 5.63
N ALA A 105 15.45 11.06 5.24
CA ALA A 105 15.07 11.27 3.85
C ALA A 105 16.25 11.68 2.96
N ASP A 106 17.14 12.54 3.46
CA ASP A 106 18.26 13.07 2.69
C ASP A 106 19.34 12.02 2.36
N VAL A 107 19.34 10.90 3.09
CA VAL A 107 20.19 9.75 2.77
C VAL A 107 19.46 8.67 1.95
N GLY A 108 18.27 9.00 1.46
CA GLY A 108 17.45 8.08 0.68
C GLY A 108 16.65 7.08 1.51
N GLY A 109 16.62 7.25 2.84
CA GLY A 109 15.87 6.38 3.74
C GLY A 109 14.38 6.68 3.81
N THR A 110 13.67 5.82 4.52
CA THR A 110 12.27 5.99 4.90
C THR A 110 12.12 5.86 6.40
N ARG A 111 11.18 6.58 6.98
CA ARG A 111 10.83 6.45 8.39
C ARG A 111 9.32 6.47 8.57
N ASN A 112 8.88 5.81 9.63
CA ASN A 112 7.52 5.92 10.13
C ASN A 112 7.48 5.50 11.60
N ALA A 113 6.28 5.60 12.19
CA ALA A 113 5.97 5.06 13.49
C ALA A 113 4.56 4.48 13.46
N SER A 114 4.21 3.64 14.41
CA SER A 114 2.84 3.17 14.57
C SER A 114 2.50 2.90 16.03
N ASN A 115 1.24 3.16 16.36
CA ASN A 115 0.67 2.90 17.67
C ASN A 115 -0.47 1.90 17.58
N GLY A 116 -0.56 1.05 18.56
CA GLY A 116 -1.65 0.10 18.75
C GLY A 116 -2.08 0.05 20.23
N PRO A 117 -3.04 -0.84 20.57
CA PRO A 117 -3.42 -1.01 21.97
C PRO A 117 -2.27 -1.41 22.87
N ASP A 118 -1.36 -2.26 22.40
CA ASP A 118 -0.33 -2.90 23.21
C ASP A 118 1.05 -2.30 23.06
N ARG A 119 1.33 -1.60 21.95
CA ARG A 119 2.68 -1.16 21.61
C ARG A 119 2.74 0.15 20.83
N THR A 120 3.90 0.80 20.86
CA THR A 120 4.31 1.86 19.95
C THR A 120 5.66 1.53 19.38
N ASN A 121 5.85 1.65 18.04
CA ASN A 121 7.16 1.45 17.43
C ASN A 121 7.56 2.63 16.54
N TYR A 122 8.87 2.82 16.44
CA TYR A 122 9.52 3.84 15.59
C TYR A 122 10.54 3.11 14.73
N PHE A 123 10.50 3.31 13.43
CA PHE A 123 11.39 2.59 12.52
C PHE A 123 11.87 3.43 11.36
N GLU A 124 13.12 3.19 11.00
CA GLU A 124 13.80 3.78 9.87
C GLU A 124 14.47 2.68 9.04
N THR A 125 14.35 2.80 7.71
CA THR A 125 15.15 2.00 6.76
C THR A 125 16.03 2.96 5.99
N VAL A 126 17.34 2.76 6.05
CA VAL A 126 18.35 3.63 5.45
C VAL A 126 19.46 2.79 4.79
N PRO A 127 20.26 3.36 3.87
CA PRO A 127 21.49 2.68 3.43
C PRO A 127 22.37 2.31 4.63
N ALA A 128 22.93 1.11 4.59
CA ALA A 128 23.56 0.48 5.76
C ALA A 128 24.72 1.29 6.37
N GLU A 129 25.43 2.11 5.57
CA GLU A 129 26.45 3.03 6.08
C GLU A 129 25.93 4.08 7.08
N TYR A 130 24.60 4.26 7.19
CA TYR A 130 23.97 5.18 8.13
C TYR A 130 23.41 4.51 9.39
N LEU A 131 23.70 3.22 9.61
CA LEU A 131 23.23 2.48 10.79
C LEU A 131 23.57 3.20 12.11
N GLU A 132 24.82 3.62 12.29
CA GLU A 132 25.26 4.31 13.51
C GLU A 132 24.45 5.57 13.77
N ARG A 133 24.18 6.36 12.73
CA ARG A 133 23.35 7.57 12.81
C ARG A 133 21.93 7.24 13.27
N MET A 134 21.33 6.16 12.79
CA MET A 134 19.98 5.77 13.23
C MET A 134 19.97 5.27 14.68
N LEU A 135 20.95 4.50 15.12
CA LEU A 135 21.11 4.11 16.52
C LEU A 135 21.26 5.33 17.43
N TRP A 136 22.07 6.31 17.03
CA TRP A 136 22.19 7.60 17.74
C TRP A 136 20.85 8.32 17.83
N THR A 137 20.04 8.36 16.76
CA THR A 137 18.71 9.01 16.82
C THR A 137 17.75 8.27 17.74
N HIS A 138 17.82 6.93 17.81
CA HIS A 138 17.03 6.16 18.78
C HIS A 138 17.46 6.43 20.22
N ARG A 139 18.78 6.53 20.50
CA ARG A 139 19.29 6.96 21.79
C ARG A 139 18.74 8.33 22.19
N GLU A 140 18.85 9.31 21.29
CA GLU A 140 18.37 10.67 21.52
C GLU A 140 16.89 10.71 21.90
N ARG A 141 16.06 9.98 21.16
CA ARG A 141 14.61 9.89 21.42
C ARG A 141 14.26 9.15 22.71
N MET A 142 15.03 8.12 23.08
CA MET A 142 14.81 7.36 24.30
C MET A 142 15.28 8.11 25.55
N ALA A 143 16.48 8.68 25.52
CA ALA A 143 17.13 9.24 26.69
C ALA A 143 16.91 10.75 26.88
N PHE A 144 16.75 11.48 25.79
CA PHE A 144 16.81 12.94 25.79
C PHE A 144 15.68 13.63 25.00
N PRO A 145 14.44 13.14 25.04
CA PRO A 145 13.35 13.83 24.35
C PRO A 145 13.08 15.21 24.97
N VAL A 146 12.88 16.22 24.12
CA VAL A 146 12.44 17.54 24.53
C VAL A 146 10.94 17.63 24.38
N VAL A 147 10.25 17.56 25.52
CA VAL A 147 8.80 17.72 25.62
C VAL A 147 8.51 19.05 26.29
N ASP A 148 8.35 20.10 25.50
CA ASP A 148 8.02 21.45 25.95
C ASP A 148 6.60 21.84 25.51
N GLU A 149 6.09 22.98 26.02
CA GLU A 149 4.76 23.46 25.67
C GLU A 149 4.55 23.66 24.17
N GLU A 150 5.60 24.09 23.44
CA GLU A 150 5.52 24.30 22.00
C GLU A 150 5.26 22.97 21.27
N VAL A 151 6.08 21.94 21.52
CA VAL A 151 5.92 20.61 20.92
C VAL A 151 4.61 19.97 21.35
N PHE A 152 4.30 20.00 22.64
CA PHE A 152 3.09 19.41 23.17
C PHE A 152 1.82 20.00 22.53
N ASN A 153 1.67 21.32 22.56
CA ASN A 153 0.49 21.97 21.99
C ASN A 153 0.38 21.74 20.48
N ARG A 154 1.50 21.83 19.76
CA ARG A 154 1.55 21.64 18.31
C ARG A 154 1.17 20.22 17.91
N GLU A 155 1.75 19.20 18.55
CA GLU A 155 1.46 17.82 18.21
C GLU A 155 0.05 17.41 18.65
N ARG A 156 -0.45 17.93 19.75
CA ARG A 156 -1.85 17.77 20.15
C ARG A 156 -2.81 18.29 19.08
N ASP A 157 -2.53 19.46 18.52
CA ASP A 157 -3.37 20.03 17.46
C ASP A 157 -3.24 19.23 16.15
N VAL A 158 -2.05 18.70 15.84
CA VAL A 158 -1.84 17.77 14.71
C VAL A 158 -2.65 16.50 14.88
N VAL A 159 -2.64 15.86 16.07
CA VAL A 159 -3.42 14.65 16.36
C VAL A 159 -4.92 14.92 16.26
N LYS A 160 -5.40 16.08 16.76
CA LYS A 160 -6.80 16.47 16.58
C LYS A 160 -7.20 16.64 15.12
N GLU A 161 -6.31 17.22 14.31
CA GLU A 161 -6.57 17.35 12.88
C GLU A 161 -6.54 16.00 12.17
N GLU A 162 -5.63 15.11 12.55
CA GLU A 162 -5.61 13.74 12.05
C GLU A 162 -6.91 12.98 12.40
N LEU A 163 -7.39 13.13 13.64
CA LEU A 163 -8.68 12.58 14.06
C LEU A 163 -9.82 13.07 13.15
N ARG A 164 -9.85 14.37 12.82
CA ARG A 164 -10.86 14.93 11.91
C ARG A 164 -10.75 14.31 10.51
N GLN A 165 -9.56 14.27 9.96
CA GLN A 165 -9.33 13.83 8.58
C GLN A 165 -9.46 12.31 8.38
N ARG A 166 -8.97 11.51 9.33
CA ARG A 166 -8.90 10.05 9.19
C ARG A 166 -10.06 9.29 9.83
N VAL A 167 -10.77 9.93 10.78
CA VAL A 167 -11.84 9.26 11.52
C VAL A 167 -13.18 9.95 11.32
N LEU A 168 -13.23 11.28 11.50
CA LEU A 168 -14.49 12.00 11.48
C LEU A 168 -14.97 12.35 10.05
N ALA A 169 -14.07 12.64 9.12
CA ALA A 169 -14.43 12.94 7.74
C ALA A 169 -14.76 11.68 6.90
N PRO A 170 -14.01 10.55 6.96
CA PRO A 170 -14.37 9.37 6.19
C PRO A 170 -15.70 8.75 6.66
N PRO A 171 -16.54 8.25 5.73
CA PRO A 171 -17.89 7.75 6.04
C PRO A 171 -17.94 6.69 7.13
N TYR A 172 -16.97 5.79 7.18
CA TYR A 172 -16.95 4.64 8.09
C TYR A 172 -15.86 4.72 9.17
N GLY A 173 -15.14 5.85 9.27
CA GLY A 173 -14.07 6.01 10.25
C GLY A 173 -14.58 5.94 11.70
N ARG A 174 -15.70 6.58 12.01
CA ARG A 174 -16.36 6.48 13.34
C ARG A 174 -16.80 5.06 13.65
N PHE A 175 -17.34 4.35 12.67
CA PHE A 175 -17.74 2.96 12.81
C PHE A 175 -16.57 2.09 13.26
N GLN A 176 -15.46 2.16 12.56
CA GLN A 176 -14.30 1.33 12.82
C GLN A 176 -13.55 1.72 14.10
N ARG A 177 -13.42 3.02 14.39
CA ARG A 177 -12.57 3.52 15.47
C ARG A 177 -13.29 3.78 16.79
N PHE A 178 -14.61 3.96 16.77
CA PHE A 178 -15.40 4.24 17.96
C PHE A 178 -16.44 3.14 18.21
N VAL A 179 -17.31 2.87 17.23
CA VAL A 179 -18.46 1.97 17.46
C VAL A 179 -18.02 0.53 17.72
N LEU A 180 -17.07 0.00 16.92
CA LEU A 180 -16.62 -1.37 17.08
C LEU A 180 -15.89 -1.58 18.42
N PRO A 181 -14.82 -0.85 18.79
CA PRO A 181 -14.10 -1.08 20.06
C PRO A 181 -15.00 -0.84 21.28
N GLU A 182 -15.80 0.21 21.31
CA GLU A 182 -16.73 0.51 22.41
C GLU A 182 -17.69 -0.66 22.70
N ASN A 183 -18.04 -1.43 21.69
CA ASN A 183 -19.00 -2.51 21.81
C ASN A 183 -18.35 -3.91 21.78
N ALA A 184 -17.07 -4.01 21.45
CA ALA A 184 -16.32 -5.27 21.52
C ALA A 184 -15.96 -5.63 22.95
N TYR A 185 -15.57 -4.65 23.75
CA TYR A 185 -14.98 -4.85 25.07
C TYR A 185 -15.85 -4.23 26.17
N ASP A 186 -15.86 -4.87 27.35
CA ASP A 186 -16.60 -4.37 28.50
C ASP A 186 -15.65 -3.82 29.59
N THR A 187 -14.54 -4.50 29.87
CA THR A 187 -13.67 -4.23 31.01
C THR A 187 -12.27 -3.80 30.64
N THR A 188 -11.81 -4.14 29.43
CA THR A 188 -10.45 -3.76 28.98
C THR A 188 -10.40 -2.35 28.44
N ALA A 189 -9.26 -1.70 28.59
CA ALA A 189 -8.97 -0.38 28.04
C ALA A 189 -9.00 -0.32 26.50
N TYR A 190 -8.98 -1.45 25.79
CA TYR A 190 -9.16 -1.52 24.33
C TYR A 190 -10.51 -0.96 23.87
N ARG A 191 -11.43 -0.79 24.76
CA ARG A 191 -12.72 -0.12 24.53
C ARG A 191 -12.56 1.33 24.08
N ARG A 192 -11.47 2.01 24.48
CA ARG A 192 -11.20 3.39 24.11
C ARG A 192 -10.60 3.51 22.71
N PRO A 193 -10.88 4.59 21.95
CA PRO A 193 -10.21 4.83 20.70
C PRO A 193 -8.72 5.17 20.93
N GLY A 194 -7.81 4.44 20.27
CA GLY A 194 -6.37 4.67 20.43
C GLY A 194 -5.90 6.06 19.96
N ILE A 195 -6.63 6.69 19.02
CA ILE A 195 -6.36 8.07 18.58
C ILE A 195 -6.88 9.13 19.58
N GLY A 196 -7.69 8.74 20.54
CA GLY A 196 -8.30 9.63 21.51
C GLY A 196 -9.59 10.30 21.05
N SER A 197 -10.05 11.26 21.84
CA SER A 197 -11.17 12.16 21.53
C SER A 197 -10.71 13.62 21.56
N ILE A 198 -11.43 14.50 20.87
CA ILE A 198 -11.10 15.95 20.86
C ILE A 198 -11.14 16.51 22.29
N GLU A 199 -12.15 16.11 23.07
CA GLU A 199 -12.38 16.60 24.42
C GLU A 199 -11.24 16.17 25.38
N GLU A 200 -10.80 14.93 25.30
CA GLU A 200 -9.74 14.43 26.17
C GLU A 200 -8.35 14.92 25.75
N LEU A 201 -8.11 15.09 24.44
CA LEU A 201 -6.90 15.73 23.94
C LEU A 201 -6.84 17.21 24.38
N ASP A 202 -7.96 17.95 24.35
CA ASP A 202 -8.02 19.33 24.82
C ASP A 202 -7.83 19.45 26.33
N ALA A 203 -8.24 18.45 27.10
CA ALA A 203 -8.06 18.40 28.56
C ALA A 203 -6.63 18.01 28.98
N ALA A 204 -5.82 17.50 28.05
CA ALA A 204 -4.46 17.03 28.30
C ALA A 204 -3.51 18.20 28.61
N THR A 205 -2.59 17.98 29.55
CA THR A 205 -1.58 18.95 30.01
C THR A 205 -0.16 18.47 29.70
N LEU A 206 0.80 19.41 29.73
CA LEU A 206 2.21 19.06 29.60
C LEU A 206 2.68 18.16 30.75
N GLU A 207 2.18 18.41 31.97
CA GLU A 207 2.48 17.59 33.15
C GLU A 207 2.02 16.15 32.96
N ASP A 208 0.82 15.92 32.41
CA ASP A 208 0.33 14.58 32.10
C ASP A 208 1.27 13.89 31.10
N ALA A 209 1.75 14.62 30.09
CA ALA A 209 2.67 14.09 29.08
C ALA A 209 4.03 13.70 29.71
N LEU A 210 4.61 14.54 30.54
CA LEU A 210 5.86 14.24 31.23
C LEU A 210 5.72 13.04 32.16
N ALA A 211 4.60 12.94 32.90
CA ALA A 211 4.28 11.83 33.79
C ALA A 211 4.15 10.50 33.01
N PHE A 212 3.49 10.53 31.85
CA PHE A 212 3.32 9.36 31.00
C PHE A 212 4.66 8.83 30.44
N HIS A 213 5.50 9.75 29.96
CA HIS A 213 6.82 9.40 29.48
C HIS A 213 7.68 8.77 30.61
N GLU A 214 7.73 9.41 31.78
CA GLU A 214 8.52 8.95 32.91
C GLU A 214 8.06 7.57 33.44
N ALA A 215 6.74 7.32 33.38
CA ALA A 215 6.14 6.07 33.86
C ALA A 215 6.40 4.88 32.93
N TYR A 216 6.41 5.10 31.60
CA TYR A 216 6.32 4.03 30.64
C TYR A 216 7.48 3.92 29.66
N TYR A 217 8.17 4.99 29.29
CA TYR A 217 9.24 4.96 28.28
C TYR A 217 10.62 4.81 28.93
N GLY A 218 11.29 3.72 28.59
CA GLY A 218 12.65 3.43 29.06
C GLY A 218 13.24 2.20 28.41
N PRO A 219 14.54 1.90 28.66
CA PRO A 219 15.18 0.74 28.05
C PRO A 219 14.55 -0.59 28.49
N ASP A 220 13.98 -0.65 29.69
CA ASP A 220 13.35 -1.84 30.29
C ASP A 220 11.93 -2.11 29.77
N THR A 221 11.37 -1.25 28.91
CA THR A 221 10.12 -1.47 28.17
C THR A 221 10.35 -1.48 26.66
N ALA A 222 11.61 -1.48 26.23
CA ALA A 222 11.97 -1.35 24.83
C ALA A 222 12.67 -2.58 24.28
N THR A 223 12.46 -2.82 23.01
CA THR A 223 13.25 -3.76 22.19
C THR A 223 13.74 -3.05 20.94
N LEU A 224 15.04 -3.08 20.73
CA LEU A 224 15.67 -2.63 19.48
C LEU A 224 15.79 -3.82 18.54
N ILE A 225 15.20 -3.71 17.35
CA ILE A 225 15.36 -4.69 16.27
C ILE A 225 16.15 -4.05 15.15
N VAL A 226 17.27 -4.68 14.74
CA VAL A 226 18.11 -4.26 13.64
C VAL A 226 18.13 -5.36 12.59
N ALA A 227 17.70 -5.04 11.36
CA ALA A 227 17.63 -6.02 10.26
C ALA A 227 18.25 -5.46 8.99
N GLY A 228 19.09 -6.24 8.31
CA GLY A 228 19.76 -5.85 7.08
C GLY A 228 21.26 -6.04 7.12
N ASN A 229 22.00 -5.21 6.38
CA ASN A 229 23.42 -5.39 6.15
C ASN A 229 24.25 -4.67 7.23
N PHE A 230 24.91 -5.44 8.07
CA PHE A 230 25.82 -4.94 9.11
C PHE A 230 26.74 -6.05 9.59
N GLU A 231 27.89 -5.68 10.18
CA GLU A 231 28.73 -6.62 10.88
C GLU A 231 28.29 -6.75 12.36
N MET A 232 28.09 -7.99 12.79
CA MET A 232 27.55 -8.28 14.14
C MET A 232 28.43 -7.72 15.27
N ALA A 233 29.75 -7.73 15.11
CA ALA A 233 30.66 -7.18 16.11
C ALA A 233 30.53 -5.67 16.23
N ASP A 234 30.38 -4.97 15.10
CA ASP A 234 30.22 -3.52 15.06
C ASP A 234 28.87 -3.11 15.63
N LEU A 235 27.79 -3.83 15.26
CA LEU A 235 26.46 -3.59 15.83
C LEU A 235 26.47 -3.71 17.37
N ARG A 236 27.11 -4.76 17.93
CA ARG A 236 27.22 -4.92 19.38
C ARG A 236 27.95 -3.76 20.03
N ALA A 237 29.08 -3.34 19.46
CA ALA A 237 29.85 -2.21 19.98
C ALA A 237 29.03 -0.91 19.96
N MET A 238 28.33 -0.61 18.84
CA MET A 238 27.46 0.58 18.73
C MET A 238 26.30 0.52 19.71
N VAL A 239 25.66 -0.64 19.89
CA VAL A 239 24.55 -0.80 20.84
C VAL A 239 25.02 -0.57 22.27
N ASP A 240 26.17 -1.12 22.64
CA ASP A 240 26.78 -0.90 23.97
C ASP A 240 27.13 0.59 24.17
N GLU A 241 27.70 1.25 23.18
CA GLU A 241 28.06 2.67 23.22
C GLU A 241 26.85 3.58 23.40
N TYR A 242 25.79 3.34 22.60
CA TYR A 242 24.65 4.24 22.56
C TYR A 242 23.60 3.96 23.64
N PHE A 243 23.48 2.74 24.16
CA PHE A 243 22.34 2.40 25.03
C PHE A 243 22.71 1.88 26.41
N ALA A 244 23.95 1.42 26.68
CA ALA A 244 24.27 0.78 27.94
C ALA A 244 24.26 1.73 29.16
N ASP A 245 24.48 3.02 28.95
CA ASP A 245 24.49 4.06 29.99
C ASP A 245 23.12 4.67 30.28
N ILE A 246 22.09 4.35 29.49
CA ILE A 246 20.73 4.84 29.71
C ILE A 246 20.16 4.15 30.96
N PRO A 247 19.74 4.91 32.01
CA PRO A 247 19.20 4.29 33.21
C PRO A 247 17.83 3.65 32.95
N ARG A 248 17.49 2.64 33.75
CA ARG A 248 16.12 2.12 33.83
C ARG A 248 15.17 3.21 34.34
N ARG A 249 13.87 3.04 34.07
CA ARG A 249 12.84 3.93 34.63
C ARG A 249 12.94 3.96 36.16
N GLU A 250 12.89 5.16 36.73
CA GLU A 250 13.03 5.34 38.19
C GLU A 250 11.76 4.91 38.95
N ASN A 251 10.58 5.21 38.37
CA ASN A 251 9.28 4.91 38.96
C ASN A 251 8.40 4.12 38.00
N PRO A 252 8.78 2.87 37.66
CA PRO A 252 8.09 2.08 36.66
C PRO A 252 6.65 1.76 37.05
N MET A 253 5.70 2.08 36.15
CA MET A 253 4.34 1.59 36.24
C MET A 253 4.23 0.22 35.55
N PRO A 254 3.39 -0.70 36.08
CA PRO A 254 3.13 -1.97 35.45
C PRO A 254 2.51 -1.79 34.06
N LEU A 255 2.88 -2.63 33.10
CA LEU A 255 2.34 -2.60 31.73
C LEU A 255 1.08 -3.47 31.57
N GLU A 256 0.95 -4.51 32.39
CA GLU A 256 -0.17 -5.45 32.37
C GLU A 256 -1.44 -4.82 32.96
N LEU A 257 -2.58 -5.10 32.36
CA LEU A 257 -3.89 -4.81 32.91
C LEU A 257 -4.32 -5.95 33.87
N THR A 258 -5.12 -5.62 34.86
CA THR A 258 -5.57 -6.62 35.86
C THR A 258 -7.01 -7.09 35.66
N ALA A 259 -7.74 -6.47 34.72
CA ALA A 259 -9.13 -6.82 34.46
C ALA A 259 -9.21 -7.94 33.42
N GLU A 260 -9.96 -8.98 33.73
CA GLU A 260 -10.32 -10.00 32.73
C GLU A 260 -11.53 -9.52 31.91
N GLU A 261 -11.53 -9.80 30.61
CA GLU A 261 -12.63 -9.48 29.72
C GLU A 261 -13.71 -10.60 29.78
N PRO A 262 -14.88 -10.39 30.43
CA PRO A 262 -15.87 -11.44 30.57
C PRO A 262 -16.57 -11.75 29.25
N MET A 263 -16.92 -13.00 29.01
CA MET A 263 -17.76 -13.38 27.88
C MET A 263 -19.17 -12.79 28.04
N ARG A 264 -19.73 -12.31 26.94
CA ARG A 264 -21.10 -11.79 26.93
C ARG A 264 -22.08 -12.95 26.93
N THR A 265 -23.15 -12.85 27.74
CA THR A 265 -24.14 -13.91 27.91
C THR A 265 -25.53 -13.56 27.37
N GLU A 266 -25.72 -12.32 26.94
CA GLU A 266 -26.96 -11.82 26.37
C GLU A 266 -26.69 -11.02 25.10
N PRO A 267 -27.47 -11.24 24.01
CA PRO A 267 -27.28 -10.50 22.77
C PRO A 267 -27.68 -9.03 22.94
N ARG A 268 -27.02 -8.16 22.20
CA ARG A 268 -27.34 -6.74 22.12
C ARG A 268 -27.62 -6.33 20.68
N THR A 269 -28.44 -5.30 20.49
CA THR A 269 -28.62 -4.64 19.20
C THR A 269 -28.36 -3.16 19.38
N ILE A 270 -27.55 -2.59 18.49
CA ILE A 270 -27.23 -1.17 18.48
C ILE A 270 -27.45 -0.57 17.08
N VAL A 271 -27.87 0.69 17.09
CA VAL A 271 -27.99 1.50 15.87
C VAL A 271 -27.17 2.77 16.08
N ALA A 272 -26.03 2.84 15.41
CA ALA A 272 -25.20 4.03 15.40
C ALA A 272 -25.44 4.85 14.14
N ARG A 273 -25.40 6.18 14.27
CA ARG A 273 -25.61 7.13 13.17
C ARG A 273 -24.49 8.15 13.09
N ALA A 274 -24.21 8.56 11.86
CA ALA A 274 -23.30 9.66 11.56
C ALA A 274 -23.75 10.43 10.31
N PRO A 275 -23.33 11.70 10.16
CA PRO A 275 -23.88 12.57 9.12
C PRO A 275 -23.43 12.27 7.70
N ASN A 276 -22.38 11.51 7.47
CA ASN A 276 -21.79 11.29 6.14
C ASN A 276 -21.72 9.81 5.76
N VAL A 277 -22.75 9.04 6.06
CA VAL A 277 -22.80 7.59 5.75
C VAL A 277 -23.57 7.38 4.44
N PRO A 278 -22.90 7.24 3.29
CA PRO A 278 -23.57 7.15 1.99
C PRO A 278 -24.34 5.83 1.82
N LEU A 279 -23.88 4.76 2.45
CA LEU A 279 -24.48 3.43 2.39
C LEU A 279 -24.53 2.81 3.79
N PRO A 280 -25.65 2.20 4.18
CA PRO A 280 -25.77 1.61 5.51
C PRO A 280 -24.89 0.37 5.68
N VAL A 281 -24.34 0.20 6.90
CA VAL A 281 -23.63 -1.03 7.29
C VAL A 281 -24.56 -1.90 8.12
N ARG A 282 -24.47 -3.21 7.92
CA ARG A 282 -25.07 -4.23 8.77
C ARG A 282 -23.99 -5.21 9.21
N GLY A 283 -23.97 -5.56 10.48
CA GLY A 283 -22.90 -6.43 10.99
C GLY A 283 -23.24 -7.13 12.29
N THR A 284 -22.32 -7.91 12.75
CA THR A 284 -22.32 -8.60 14.04
C THR A 284 -20.92 -8.61 14.63
N LEU A 285 -20.83 -8.45 15.92
CA LEU A 285 -19.61 -8.36 16.70
C LEU A 285 -19.65 -9.39 17.83
N TRP A 286 -18.50 -10.04 18.10
CA TRP A 286 -18.27 -10.94 19.22
C TRP A 286 -16.95 -10.61 19.91
N LYS A 287 -16.81 -11.04 21.16
CA LYS A 287 -15.52 -11.11 21.82
C LYS A 287 -14.72 -12.27 21.24
N GLY A 288 -13.40 -12.10 21.12
CA GLY A 288 -12.48 -13.12 20.70
C GLY A 288 -11.49 -13.49 21.81
N PRO A 289 -10.76 -14.59 21.69
CA PRO A 289 -9.68 -14.92 22.60
C PRO A 289 -8.55 -13.91 22.47
N LYS A 290 -7.70 -13.83 23.51
CA LYS A 290 -6.44 -13.10 23.43
C LYS A 290 -5.41 -13.86 22.58
N THR A 291 -4.35 -13.16 22.22
CA THR A 291 -3.23 -13.69 21.41
C THR A 291 -2.66 -15.00 21.98
N ALA A 292 -2.16 -15.86 21.10
CA ALA A 292 -1.45 -17.10 21.40
C ALA A 292 -2.27 -18.14 22.21
N THR A 293 -3.58 -18.13 22.09
CA THR A 293 -4.44 -19.21 22.58
C THR A 293 -4.53 -20.34 21.53
N GLN A 294 -5.10 -21.47 21.92
CA GLN A 294 -5.32 -22.62 21.06
C GLN A 294 -6.13 -22.26 19.81
N ASP A 295 -7.05 -21.29 19.91
CA ASP A 295 -8.00 -20.95 18.84
C ASP A 295 -7.53 -19.81 17.93
N THR A 296 -6.46 -19.10 18.27
CA THR A 296 -5.94 -17.97 17.50
C THR A 296 -5.73 -18.33 16.04
N ALA A 297 -4.96 -19.38 15.75
CA ALA A 297 -4.69 -19.84 14.38
C ALA A 297 -5.97 -20.29 13.64
N ALA A 298 -6.89 -20.99 14.35
CA ALA A 298 -8.15 -21.42 13.75
C ALA A 298 -9.06 -20.24 13.40
N LEU A 299 -9.09 -19.17 14.20
CA LEU A 299 -9.85 -17.94 13.94
C LEU A 299 -9.23 -17.10 12.83
N GLU A 300 -7.90 -17.09 12.68
CA GLU A 300 -7.25 -16.47 11.53
C GLU A 300 -7.64 -17.18 10.23
N VAL A 301 -7.59 -18.51 10.22
CA VAL A 301 -8.02 -19.33 9.06
C VAL A 301 -9.51 -19.14 8.79
N LEU A 302 -10.34 -19.12 9.83
CA LEU A 302 -11.77 -18.82 9.72
C LEU A 302 -12.00 -17.44 9.07
N SER A 303 -11.24 -16.43 9.48
CA SER A 303 -11.35 -15.07 8.93
C SER A 303 -11.03 -15.04 7.44
N ALA A 304 -10.01 -15.78 7.01
CA ALA A 304 -9.67 -15.92 5.59
C ALA A 304 -10.80 -16.62 4.81
N ILE A 305 -11.34 -17.73 5.29
CA ILE A 305 -12.45 -18.44 4.66
C ILE A 305 -13.68 -17.53 4.51
N MET A 306 -13.95 -16.71 5.52
CA MET A 306 -15.15 -15.87 5.53
C MET A 306 -15.06 -14.67 4.58
N ALA A 307 -13.91 -13.98 4.51
CA ALA A 307 -13.86 -12.67 3.83
C ALA A 307 -12.56 -12.36 3.07
N ARG A 308 -11.59 -13.29 2.95
CA ARG A 308 -10.37 -13.02 2.21
C ARG A 308 -10.41 -13.70 0.84
N GLY A 309 -10.09 -12.93 -0.20
CA GLY A 309 -10.12 -13.37 -1.59
C GLY A 309 -11.52 -13.33 -2.24
N ASP A 310 -11.51 -13.44 -3.58
CA ASP A 310 -12.74 -13.36 -4.40
C ASP A 310 -13.67 -14.57 -4.19
N ASN A 311 -13.14 -15.69 -3.71
CA ASN A 311 -13.86 -16.95 -3.49
C ASN A 311 -14.35 -17.11 -2.03
N SER A 312 -14.16 -16.11 -1.18
CA SER A 312 -14.59 -16.14 0.22
C SER A 312 -16.11 -16.14 0.37
N ARG A 313 -16.61 -16.74 1.46
CA ARG A 313 -18.07 -16.96 1.66
C ARG A 313 -18.89 -15.68 1.62
N LEU A 314 -18.45 -14.62 2.26
CA LEU A 314 -19.18 -13.35 2.27
C LEU A 314 -19.11 -12.62 0.93
N ASN A 315 -17.98 -12.72 0.22
CA ASN A 315 -17.87 -12.16 -1.13
C ASN A 315 -18.88 -12.86 -2.07
N GLU A 316 -18.92 -14.19 -2.06
CA GLU A 316 -19.87 -14.97 -2.85
C GLU A 316 -21.34 -14.66 -2.51
N ALA A 317 -21.67 -14.63 -1.22
CA ALA A 317 -23.05 -14.47 -0.78
C ALA A 317 -23.59 -13.06 -0.97
N LEU A 318 -22.77 -12.04 -0.85
CA LEU A 318 -23.19 -10.63 -0.75
C LEU A 318 -22.65 -9.75 -1.88
N VAL A 319 -21.35 -9.80 -2.17
CA VAL A 319 -20.75 -8.88 -3.14
C VAL A 319 -21.07 -9.33 -4.57
N ARG A 320 -20.79 -10.59 -4.90
CA ARG A 320 -21.08 -11.12 -6.24
C ARG A 320 -22.58 -11.15 -6.59
N THR A 321 -23.43 -11.27 -5.59
CA THR A 321 -24.89 -11.19 -5.79
C THR A 321 -25.40 -9.76 -5.91
N GLY A 322 -24.53 -8.75 -5.75
CA GLY A 322 -24.90 -7.33 -5.80
C GLY A 322 -25.73 -6.85 -4.60
N LYS A 323 -25.73 -7.60 -3.49
CA LYS A 323 -26.42 -7.22 -2.26
C LYS A 323 -25.58 -6.25 -1.41
N ALA A 324 -24.28 -6.38 -1.45
CA ALA A 324 -23.34 -5.48 -0.79
C ALA A 324 -22.30 -4.96 -1.78
N VAL A 325 -21.73 -3.79 -1.49
CA VAL A 325 -20.57 -3.26 -2.22
C VAL A 325 -19.25 -3.77 -1.61
N ASP A 326 -19.28 -4.12 -0.33
CA ASP A 326 -18.17 -4.71 0.42
C ASP A 326 -18.68 -5.58 1.55
N ALA A 327 -17.93 -6.64 1.89
CA ALA A 327 -18.20 -7.50 3.02
C ALA A 327 -16.88 -7.92 3.70
N SER A 328 -16.84 -7.77 5.00
CA SER A 328 -15.65 -8.02 5.80
C SER A 328 -15.93 -8.97 6.95
N PHE A 329 -14.95 -9.80 7.28
CA PHE A 329 -14.92 -10.59 8.50
C PHE A 329 -13.48 -10.68 8.98
N PHE A 330 -13.25 -10.42 10.26
CA PHE A 330 -11.91 -10.48 10.82
C PHE A 330 -11.93 -10.87 12.30
N TYR A 331 -10.87 -11.50 12.71
CA TYR A 331 -10.44 -11.65 14.09
C TYR A 331 -9.24 -10.74 14.33
N SER A 332 -9.33 -9.90 15.35
CA SER A 332 -8.23 -9.07 15.84
C SER A 332 -7.91 -9.53 17.25
N ASP A 333 -6.72 -10.03 17.41
CA ASP A 333 -6.21 -10.43 18.72
C ASP A 333 -5.50 -9.28 19.45
N GLY A 334 -5.20 -9.47 20.73
CA GLY A 334 -4.45 -8.56 21.57
C GLY A 334 -4.02 -9.29 22.83
N GLU A 335 -3.08 -8.70 23.55
CA GLU A 335 -2.55 -9.32 24.79
C GLU A 335 -3.64 -9.60 25.84
N GLU A 336 -4.64 -8.73 25.94
CA GLU A 336 -5.66 -8.76 26.98
C GLU A 336 -6.96 -9.41 26.50
N ALA A 337 -7.38 -9.17 25.27
CA ALA A 337 -8.61 -9.67 24.67
C ALA A 337 -8.60 -9.55 23.15
N GLY A 338 -9.43 -10.34 22.49
CA GLY A 338 -9.66 -10.25 21.06
C GLY A 338 -11.06 -9.78 20.69
N MET A 339 -11.25 -9.42 19.43
CA MET A 339 -12.51 -9.03 18.81
C MET A 339 -12.73 -9.81 17.52
N ILE A 340 -13.95 -10.27 17.29
CA ILE A 340 -14.38 -10.83 16.01
C ILE A 340 -15.50 -9.95 15.47
N ALA A 341 -15.37 -9.49 14.23
CA ALA A 341 -16.38 -8.68 13.58
C ALA A 341 -16.66 -9.18 12.16
N GLY A 342 -17.95 -9.25 11.80
CA GLY A 342 -18.39 -9.52 10.44
C GLY A 342 -19.45 -8.49 10.03
N PHE A 343 -19.25 -7.79 8.91
CA PHE A 343 -20.18 -6.77 8.44
C PHE A 343 -20.17 -6.61 6.92
N ALA A 344 -21.20 -5.96 6.41
CA ALA A 344 -21.31 -5.61 4.99
C ALA A 344 -21.83 -4.19 4.81
N ILE A 345 -21.31 -3.51 3.78
CA ILE A 345 -21.79 -2.22 3.29
C ILE A 345 -22.86 -2.52 2.23
N THR A 346 -24.09 -2.15 2.53
CA THR A 346 -25.27 -2.49 1.71
C THR A 346 -25.23 -1.76 0.36
N ASN A 347 -25.51 -2.46 -0.72
CA ASN A 347 -25.67 -1.84 -2.04
C ASN A 347 -26.89 -0.89 -2.04
N PRO A 348 -26.87 0.26 -2.73
CA PRO A 348 -27.99 1.22 -2.79
C PRO A 348 -29.33 0.62 -3.20
N THR A 349 -29.32 -0.43 -4.00
CA THR A 349 -30.53 -1.11 -4.53
C THR A 349 -30.98 -2.30 -3.68
N ALA A 350 -30.22 -2.66 -2.63
CA ALA A 350 -30.51 -3.82 -1.78
C ALA A 350 -31.23 -3.41 -0.49
N ASP A 351 -32.03 -4.32 0.05
CA ASP A 351 -32.64 -4.16 1.36
C ASP A 351 -31.62 -4.51 2.46
N ALA A 352 -31.31 -3.57 3.32
CA ALA A 352 -30.38 -3.75 4.43
C ALA A 352 -30.80 -4.88 5.40
N ALA A 353 -32.09 -5.16 5.55
CA ALA A 353 -32.58 -6.29 6.34
C ALA A 353 -32.28 -7.63 5.66
N GLU A 354 -32.39 -7.69 4.34
CA GLU A 354 -31.99 -8.86 3.56
C GLU A 354 -30.47 -9.11 3.69
N VAL A 355 -29.64 -8.07 3.58
CA VAL A 355 -28.19 -8.17 3.77
C VAL A 355 -27.85 -8.73 5.16
N LYS A 356 -28.49 -8.22 6.21
CA LYS A 356 -28.31 -8.74 7.58
C LYS A 356 -28.72 -10.21 7.69
N ALA A 357 -29.82 -10.59 7.07
CA ALA A 357 -30.30 -11.98 7.08
C ALA A 357 -29.31 -12.93 6.38
N ILE A 358 -28.68 -12.51 5.27
CA ILE A 358 -27.64 -13.28 4.58
C ILE A 358 -26.38 -13.41 5.46
N LEU A 359 -25.92 -12.31 6.08
CA LEU A 359 -24.81 -12.36 7.04
C LEU A 359 -25.09 -13.38 8.16
N ASP A 360 -26.26 -13.28 8.79
CA ASP A 360 -26.64 -14.19 9.89
C ASP A 360 -26.72 -15.64 9.44
N ALA A 361 -27.16 -15.89 8.20
CA ALA A 361 -27.22 -17.23 7.63
C ALA A 361 -25.81 -17.81 7.41
N GLU A 362 -24.86 -17.02 6.90
CA GLU A 362 -23.46 -17.47 6.73
C GLU A 362 -22.77 -17.68 8.07
N PHE A 363 -22.99 -16.81 9.08
CA PHE A 363 -22.47 -17.02 10.43
C PHE A 363 -23.09 -18.28 11.10
N ALA A 364 -24.36 -18.55 10.89
CA ALA A 364 -24.97 -19.77 11.39
C ALA A 364 -24.47 -21.02 10.66
N LYS A 365 -24.25 -20.93 9.36
CA LYS A 365 -23.73 -22.01 8.53
C LYS A 365 -22.31 -22.39 8.91
N ILE A 366 -21.39 -21.43 9.09
CA ILE A 366 -19.99 -21.71 9.48
C ILE A 366 -19.90 -22.35 10.87
N ARG A 367 -20.85 -22.05 11.77
CA ARG A 367 -20.92 -22.65 13.11
C ARG A 367 -21.38 -24.10 13.10
N THR A 368 -22.19 -24.52 12.12
CA THR A 368 -22.91 -25.81 12.14
C THR A 368 -22.49 -26.74 11.03
N THR A 369 -21.85 -26.23 9.98
CA THR A 369 -21.45 -27.01 8.81
C THR A 369 -19.92 -26.91 8.67
N PRO A 370 -19.20 -28.03 8.70
CA PRO A 370 -17.77 -28.04 8.48
C PRO A 370 -17.36 -27.35 7.18
N VAL A 371 -16.23 -26.67 7.21
CA VAL A 371 -15.60 -26.12 6.00
C VAL A 371 -15.10 -27.27 5.10
N THR A 372 -15.01 -27.02 3.84
CA THR A 372 -14.43 -28.01 2.91
C THR A 372 -12.90 -28.04 3.02
N ALA A 373 -12.29 -29.15 2.63
CA ALA A 373 -10.83 -29.26 2.55
C ALA A 373 -10.24 -28.25 1.55
N ALA A 374 -10.99 -27.86 0.53
CA ALA A 374 -10.58 -26.84 -0.43
C ALA A 374 -10.51 -25.44 0.22
N GLU A 375 -11.59 -24.99 0.87
CA GLU A 375 -11.62 -23.71 1.60
C GLU A 375 -10.50 -23.63 2.65
N LEU A 376 -10.28 -24.70 3.40
CA LEU A 376 -9.21 -24.77 4.39
C LEU A 376 -7.83 -24.61 3.75
N ARG A 377 -7.55 -25.28 2.65
CA ARG A 377 -6.28 -25.22 1.94
C ARG A 377 -6.06 -23.84 1.33
N GLU A 378 -7.06 -23.25 0.69
CA GLU A 378 -7.02 -21.90 0.12
C GLU A 378 -6.66 -20.87 1.18
N ALA A 379 -7.37 -20.85 2.30
CA ALA A 379 -7.14 -19.94 3.40
C ALA A 379 -5.72 -20.06 3.99
N LYS A 380 -5.26 -21.29 4.24
CA LYS A 380 -3.90 -21.53 4.74
C LYS A 380 -2.83 -21.04 3.76
N ASN A 381 -2.95 -21.43 2.50
CA ASN A 381 -1.96 -21.06 1.48
C ASN A 381 -1.89 -19.56 1.28
N GLU A 382 -3.02 -18.87 1.34
CA GLU A 382 -3.06 -17.40 1.27
C GLU A 382 -2.33 -16.74 2.44
N ILE A 383 -2.59 -17.19 3.68
CA ILE A 383 -1.93 -16.64 4.88
C ILE A 383 -0.41 -16.90 4.81
N LEU A 384 -0.01 -18.15 4.49
CA LEU A 384 1.40 -18.53 4.43
C LEU A 384 2.15 -17.84 3.28
N SER A 385 1.50 -17.64 2.13
CA SER A 385 2.07 -16.86 1.03
C SER A 385 2.22 -15.38 1.37
N GLY A 386 1.28 -14.83 2.14
CA GLY A 386 1.39 -13.49 2.70
C GLY A 386 2.64 -13.33 3.58
N ALA A 387 2.91 -14.32 4.43
CA ALA A 387 4.11 -14.34 5.27
C ALA A 387 5.39 -14.45 4.44
N LEU A 388 5.43 -15.31 3.40
CA LEU A 388 6.58 -15.39 2.49
C LEU A 388 6.87 -14.04 1.84
N ARG A 389 5.84 -13.37 1.36
CA ARG A 389 5.97 -12.03 0.75
C ARG A 389 6.49 -10.99 1.75
N SER A 390 6.01 -11.02 3.00
CA SER A 390 6.53 -10.14 4.06
C SER A 390 8.01 -10.39 4.32
N ARG A 391 8.45 -11.65 4.32
CA ARG A 391 9.83 -12.07 4.59
C ARG A 391 10.83 -11.78 3.46
N GLU A 392 10.39 -11.34 2.28
CA GLU A 392 11.31 -10.91 1.23
C GLU A 392 12.20 -9.75 1.71
N THR A 393 11.70 -8.86 2.56
CA THR A 393 12.44 -7.69 3.04
C THR A 393 12.97 -7.87 4.46
N ALA A 394 14.12 -7.27 4.75
CA ALA A 394 14.67 -7.20 6.11
C ALA A 394 13.68 -6.53 7.08
N ARG A 395 13.02 -5.47 6.65
CA ARG A 395 11.97 -4.79 7.40
C ARG A 395 10.78 -5.71 7.73
N GLY A 396 10.30 -6.48 6.77
CA GLY A 396 9.17 -7.39 6.98
C GLY A 396 9.48 -8.42 8.05
N ARG A 397 10.67 -9.03 8.02
CA ARG A 397 11.14 -9.96 9.05
C ARG A 397 11.25 -9.29 10.43
N ALA A 398 11.79 -8.06 10.49
CA ALA A 398 11.87 -7.31 11.75
C ALA A 398 10.50 -7.05 12.37
N PHE A 399 9.51 -6.74 11.54
CA PHE A 399 8.13 -6.48 12.00
C PHE A 399 7.43 -7.75 12.49
N GLU A 400 7.58 -8.88 11.80
CA GLU A 400 7.03 -10.15 12.28
C GLU A 400 7.56 -10.54 13.66
N LEU A 401 8.89 -10.38 13.89
CA LEU A 401 9.47 -10.64 15.21
C LEU A 401 9.03 -9.62 16.27
N GLY A 402 8.90 -8.35 15.90
CA GLY A 402 8.46 -7.29 16.80
C GLY A 402 7.02 -7.48 17.28
N GLU A 403 6.08 -7.75 16.38
CA GLU A 403 4.68 -8.03 16.73
C GLU A 403 4.57 -9.32 17.58
N ALA A 404 5.28 -10.38 17.20
CA ALA A 404 5.28 -11.62 17.96
C ALA A 404 5.85 -11.43 19.37
N LEU A 405 6.91 -10.65 19.50
CA LEU A 405 7.54 -10.36 20.79
C LEU A 405 6.61 -9.58 21.71
N VAL A 406 5.98 -8.51 21.21
CA VAL A 406 5.03 -7.71 21.98
C VAL A 406 3.86 -8.60 22.42
N ALA A 407 3.27 -9.32 21.50
CA ALA A 407 2.08 -10.11 21.77
C ALA A 407 2.30 -11.30 22.75
N THR A 408 3.53 -11.83 22.84
CA THR A 408 3.78 -13.10 23.56
C THR A 408 5.02 -13.09 24.47
N GLY A 409 5.87 -12.08 24.37
CA GLY A 409 7.19 -12.05 25.00
C GLY A 409 8.25 -12.94 24.33
N ASP A 410 7.90 -13.68 23.25
CA ASP A 410 8.76 -14.63 22.55
C ASP A 410 8.83 -14.31 21.03
N PRO A 411 9.98 -13.86 20.49
CA PRO A 411 10.08 -13.57 19.05
C PRO A 411 9.87 -14.83 18.18
N LYS A 412 10.14 -16.05 18.71
CA LYS A 412 9.84 -17.32 18.01
C LYS A 412 8.34 -17.55 17.77
N ALA A 413 7.47 -16.80 18.43
CA ALA A 413 6.04 -16.91 18.22
C ALA A 413 5.64 -16.54 16.76
N ALA A 414 6.45 -15.77 16.03
CA ALA A 414 6.25 -15.52 14.62
C ALA A 414 6.24 -16.82 13.79
N ASP A 415 7.27 -17.65 13.95
CA ASP A 415 7.36 -18.93 13.24
C ASP A 415 6.34 -19.94 13.76
N LYS A 416 6.18 -20.06 15.10
CA LYS A 416 5.16 -20.93 15.72
C LYS A 416 3.74 -20.61 15.26
N ARG A 417 3.41 -19.34 14.99
CA ARG A 417 2.12 -18.96 14.44
C ARG A 417 1.91 -19.57 13.05
N LEU A 418 2.90 -19.51 12.18
CA LEU A 418 2.80 -20.08 10.83
C LEU A 418 2.71 -21.61 10.87
N GLU A 419 3.46 -22.26 11.77
CA GLU A 419 3.34 -23.70 12.02
C GLU A 419 1.93 -24.07 12.53
N ALA A 420 1.39 -23.28 13.46
CA ALA A 420 0.03 -23.48 13.96
C ALA A 420 -1.02 -23.32 12.86
N ILE A 421 -0.91 -22.29 12.01
CA ILE A 421 -1.80 -22.10 10.84
C ILE A 421 -1.71 -23.30 9.88
N ALA A 422 -0.51 -23.77 9.59
CA ALA A 422 -0.32 -24.94 8.73
C ALA A 422 -0.96 -26.21 9.33
N ALA A 423 -0.98 -26.33 10.66
CA ALA A 423 -1.55 -27.47 11.37
C ALA A 423 -3.07 -27.42 11.58
N VAL A 424 -3.74 -26.26 11.38
CA VAL A 424 -5.20 -26.12 11.57
C VAL A 424 -5.96 -27.17 10.77
N THR A 425 -6.94 -27.82 11.40
CA THR A 425 -7.83 -28.82 10.80
C THR A 425 -9.23 -28.26 10.56
N VAL A 426 -10.05 -28.97 9.78
CA VAL A 426 -11.47 -28.67 9.60
C VAL A 426 -12.19 -28.65 10.95
N GLU A 427 -11.85 -29.58 11.83
CA GLU A 427 -12.40 -29.71 13.18
C GLU A 427 -12.03 -28.51 14.07
N ASP A 428 -10.81 -27.97 13.94
CA ASP A 428 -10.38 -26.78 14.69
C ASP A 428 -11.18 -25.55 14.27
N VAL A 429 -11.33 -25.32 12.95
CA VAL A 429 -12.15 -24.22 12.44
C VAL A 429 -13.59 -24.35 12.91
N GLN A 430 -14.17 -25.55 12.83
CA GLN A 430 -15.55 -25.81 13.28
C GLN A 430 -15.72 -25.58 14.77
N ARG A 431 -14.77 -26.02 15.60
CA ARG A 431 -14.78 -25.82 17.06
C ARG A 431 -14.68 -24.33 17.39
N ALA A 432 -13.71 -23.62 16.79
CA ALA A 432 -13.53 -22.19 17.03
C ALA A 432 -14.76 -21.38 16.59
N ALA A 433 -15.35 -21.68 15.44
CA ALA A 433 -16.57 -21.03 14.98
C ALA A 433 -17.76 -21.29 15.92
N ALA A 434 -17.91 -22.52 16.43
CA ALA A 434 -18.99 -22.88 17.34
C ALA A 434 -18.88 -22.21 18.70
N GLU A 435 -17.65 -22.04 19.22
CA GLU A 435 -17.35 -21.44 20.52
C GLU A 435 -17.44 -19.92 20.45
N TRP A 436 -16.75 -19.29 19.51
CA TRP A 436 -16.55 -17.84 19.49
C TRP A 436 -17.64 -17.06 18.79
N LEU A 437 -18.37 -17.64 17.83
CA LEU A 437 -19.50 -16.96 17.16
C LEU A 437 -20.84 -17.26 17.91
N ASP A 438 -20.84 -17.29 19.24
CA ASP A 438 -22.02 -17.61 20.03
C ASP A 438 -23.15 -16.60 19.81
N PRO A 439 -24.37 -17.03 19.42
CA PRO A 439 -25.53 -16.17 19.26
C PRO A 439 -25.94 -15.41 20.52
N GLN A 440 -25.63 -15.93 21.70
CA GLN A 440 -25.92 -15.25 22.97
C GLN A 440 -24.88 -14.17 23.30
N GLY A 441 -23.64 -14.31 22.82
CA GLY A 441 -22.55 -13.35 23.05
C GLY A 441 -22.45 -12.23 22.02
N ARG A 442 -23.36 -12.16 21.02
CA ARG A 442 -23.25 -11.25 19.90
C ARG A 442 -23.74 -9.83 20.16
N VAL A 443 -23.23 -8.87 19.40
CA VAL A 443 -23.81 -7.54 19.24
C VAL A 443 -24.18 -7.33 17.78
N ASP A 444 -25.47 -7.20 17.49
CA ASP A 444 -25.95 -6.86 16.16
C ASP A 444 -25.80 -5.37 15.91
N LEU A 445 -25.19 -5.01 14.79
CA LEU A 445 -24.80 -3.65 14.46
C LEU A 445 -25.57 -3.13 13.24
N ALA A 446 -26.13 -1.93 13.36
CA ALA A 446 -26.53 -1.10 12.24
C ALA A 446 -25.78 0.24 12.31
N TYR A 447 -25.22 0.69 11.18
CA TYR A 447 -24.60 2.00 11.06
C TYR A 447 -25.20 2.72 9.87
N GLU A 448 -25.78 3.92 10.10
CA GLU A 448 -26.67 4.57 9.16
C GLU A 448 -26.42 6.07 9.10
N GLU A 449 -26.89 6.72 8.03
CA GLU A 449 -26.89 8.16 7.93
C GLU A 449 -27.85 8.78 8.98
N GLY A 450 -27.44 9.87 9.61
CA GLY A 450 -28.23 10.66 10.54
C GLY A 450 -27.41 11.49 11.49
N ALA A 451 -28.11 12.19 12.39
CA ALA A 451 -27.43 12.91 13.47
C ALA A 451 -26.71 11.92 14.39
N GLU A 452 -25.52 12.28 14.84
CA GLU A 452 -24.75 11.45 15.78
C GLU A 452 -25.55 11.12 17.04
N ASN A 453 -25.52 9.85 17.45
CA ASN A 453 -26.32 9.35 18.57
C ASN A 453 -25.49 8.48 19.55
N PRO A 454 -24.33 8.94 20.06
CA PRO A 454 -23.40 8.11 20.84
C PRO A 454 -24.05 7.50 22.07
N SER A 455 -25.03 8.16 22.71
CA SER A 455 -25.73 7.64 23.85
C SER A 455 -26.63 6.42 23.55
N GLU A 456 -27.03 6.21 22.31
CA GLU A 456 -27.88 5.08 21.92
C GLU A 456 -27.09 3.79 21.68
N TRP A 457 -25.83 3.89 21.33
CA TRP A 457 -24.96 2.74 21.08
C TRP A 457 -23.83 2.55 22.11
N ALA A 458 -23.73 3.44 23.09
CA ALA A 458 -22.76 3.30 24.17
C ALA A 458 -22.90 1.94 24.88
N ASN A 459 -21.76 1.35 25.22
CA ASN A 459 -21.76 0.12 26.01
C ASN A 459 -22.27 0.40 27.42
N PRO A 460 -23.27 -0.37 27.92
CA PRO A 460 -23.83 -0.17 29.27
C PRO A 460 -22.89 -0.61 30.39
N ALA A 461 -21.83 -1.39 30.10
CA ALA A 461 -20.86 -1.79 31.11
C ALA A 461 -20.16 -0.56 31.71
N PRO A 462 -19.84 -0.55 32.99
CA PRO A 462 -19.03 0.51 33.57
C PRO A 462 -17.74 0.68 32.81
N PHE A 463 -17.30 1.92 32.66
CA PHE A 463 -16.00 2.17 32.05
C PHE A 463 -14.88 1.60 32.94
N PRO A 464 -13.84 0.99 32.35
CA PRO A 464 -12.74 0.45 33.15
C PRO A 464 -12.08 1.55 33.99
N THR A 465 -11.56 1.20 35.15
CA THR A 465 -10.76 2.10 35.98
C THR A 465 -9.35 2.16 35.44
N PHE A 466 -8.89 3.35 35.11
CA PHE A 466 -7.54 3.60 34.62
C PHE A 466 -6.59 3.97 35.75
N ARG A 467 -5.29 3.77 35.50
CA ARG A 467 -4.26 4.10 36.50
C ARG A 467 -4.04 5.61 36.54
N THR A 468 -3.84 6.11 37.73
CA THR A 468 -3.36 7.47 37.97
C THR A 468 -1.83 7.45 37.85
N LEU A 469 -1.30 8.35 37.02
CA LEU A 469 0.14 8.52 36.90
C LEU A 469 0.71 9.25 38.14
N PRO A 470 1.94 8.93 38.56
CA PRO A 470 2.64 9.73 39.56
C PRO A 470 2.99 11.10 38.98
N GLU A 471 3.15 12.10 39.88
CA GLU A 471 3.64 13.41 39.46
C GLU A 471 5.02 13.29 38.81
N PRO A 472 5.28 13.99 37.69
CA PRO A 472 6.58 13.93 37.02
C PRO A 472 7.67 14.56 37.90
N THR A 473 8.82 13.91 37.94
CA THR A 473 9.97 14.37 38.73
C THR A 473 11.06 15.01 37.87
N ARG A 474 11.09 14.73 36.58
CA ARG A 474 12.10 15.24 35.65
C ARG A 474 11.80 16.65 35.21
N THR A 475 12.84 17.48 35.18
CA THR A 475 12.76 18.80 34.58
C THR A 475 12.77 18.66 33.05
N PRO A 476 11.85 19.32 32.33
CA PRO A 476 11.87 19.30 30.87
C PRO A 476 13.24 19.72 30.31
N LEU A 477 13.75 18.99 29.34
CA LEU A 477 14.96 19.32 28.61
C LEU A 477 14.70 20.44 27.60
N ALA A 478 15.76 21.13 27.21
CA ALA A 478 15.73 22.10 26.11
C ALA A 478 16.77 21.71 25.06
N VAL A 479 16.48 21.99 23.79
CA VAL A 479 17.44 21.79 22.71
C VAL A 479 18.69 22.63 22.96
N ARG A 480 19.88 22.00 22.91
CA ARG A 480 21.15 22.72 23.06
C ARG A 480 21.36 23.75 21.95
N PRO A 481 22.07 24.85 22.22
CA PRO A 481 22.59 25.72 21.18
C PRO A 481 23.39 24.92 20.15
N GLU A 482 23.35 25.30 18.89
CA GLU A 482 23.99 24.56 17.79
C GLU A 482 25.47 24.22 18.06
N ALA A 483 26.22 25.15 18.61
CA ALA A 483 27.66 24.98 18.95
C ALA A 483 27.92 23.98 20.10
N GLU A 484 26.86 23.58 20.84
CA GLU A 484 26.96 22.71 22.01
C GLU A 484 26.34 21.32 21.74
N ARG A 485 25.76 21.11 20.55
CA ARG A 485 25.16 19.82 20.18
C ARG A 485 26.22 18.79 19.89
N ASP A 486 25.93 17.55 20.23
CA ASP A 486 26.76 16.43 19.87
C ASP A 486 26.83 16.33 18.33
N PRO A 487 28.01 16.06 17.75
CA PRO A 487 28.15 15.92 16.31
C PRO A 487 27.36 14.69 15.82
N LEU A 488 26.77 14.82 14.64
CA LEU A 488 26.09 13.67 13.99
C LEU A 488 27.13 12.59 13.63
N PRO A 489 26.83 11.29 13.90
CA PRO A 489 27.65 10.19 13.41
C PRO A 489 27.84 10.26 11.90
N GLN A 490 29.07 10.09 11.47
CA GLN A 490 29.42 10.08 10.06
C GLN A 490 29.01 8.74 9.41
N PRO A 491 28.78 8.71 8.09
CA PRO A 491 28.53 7.46 7.41
C PRO A 491 29.68 6.48 7.63
N GLY A 492 29.34 5.23 7.92
CA GLY A 492 30.29 4.12 7.99
C GLY A 492 30.75 3.66 6.61
N LEU A 493 31.29 2.46 6.56
CA LEU A 493 31.65 1.84 5.28
C LEU A 493 30.36 1.42 4.54
N LYS A 494 30.29 1.78 3.26
CA LYS A 494 29.21 1.32 2.39
C LYS A 494 29.44 -0.16 2.06
N PRO A 495 28.50 -1.06 2.40
CA PRO A 495 28.63 -2.45 2.01
C PRO A 495 28.59 -2.62 0.50
N SER A 496 29.37 -3.56 -0.01
CA SER A 496 29.32 -3.94 -1.42
C SER A 496 28.24 -5.00 -1.58
N VAL A 497 27.13 -4.65 -2.23
CA VAL A 497 26.10 -5.60 -2.62
C VAL A 497 26.20 -5.81 -4.13
N GLU A 498 26.33 -7.07 -4.54
CA GLU A 498 26.34 -7.42 -5.96
C GLU A 498 24.92 -7.29 -6.51
N ALA A 499 24.77 -6.55 -7.60
CA ALA A 499 23.50 -6.49 -8.32
C ALA A 499 23.15 -7.91 -8.84
N PRO A 500 21.85 -8.30 -8.79
CA PRO A 500 21.44 -9.60 -9.31
C PRO A 500 21.89 -9.81 -10.75
N ALA A 501 22.49 -10.97 -11.05
CA ALA A 501 22.91 -11.32 -12.41
C ALA A 501 21.67 -11.50 -13.28
N ILE A 502 21.55 -10.65 -14.30
CA ILE A 502 20.45 -10.70 -15.26
C ILE A 502 20.81 -11.65 -16.40
N VAL A 503 19.91 -12.60 -16.66
CA VAL A 503 20.00 -13.54 -17.78
C VAL A 503 18.91 -13.21 -18.80
N GLU A 504 19.33 -12.89 -20.01
CA GLU A 504 18.43 -12.59 -21.13
C GLU A 504 18.40 -13.75 -22.12
N ARG A 505 17.22 -14.11 -22.63
CA ARG A 505 17.02 -15.14 -23.66
C ARG A 505 15.87 -14.74 -24.55
N THR A 506 15.96 -15.07 -25.83
CA THR A 506 14.86 -14.93 -26.79
C THR A 506 14.39 -16.33 -27.21
N LEU A 507 13.09 -16.59 -27.06
CA LEU A 507 12.48 -17.84 -27.51
C LEU A 507 12.31 -17.87 -29.02
N ALA A 508 12.10 -19.08 -29.57
CA ALA A 508 11.93 -19.28 -31.00
C ALA A 508 10.70 -18.53 -31.60
N ASN A 509 9.70 -18.22 -30.80
CA ASN A 509 8.51 -17.43 -31.16
C ASN A 509 8.68 -15.91 -30.98
N GLY A 510 9.88 -15.45 -30.61
CA GLY A 510 10.21 -14.03 -30.45
C GLY A 510 10.03 -13.44 -29.05
N ILE A 511 9.51 -14.20 -28.10
CA ILE A 511 9.37 -13.72 -26.72
C ILE A 511 10.75 -13.50 -26.10
N GLU A 512 10.96 -12.30 -25.56
CA GLU A 512 12.16 -11.97 -24.78
C GLU A 512 11.94 -12.33 -23.32
N ILE A 513 12.91 -13.04 -22.72
CA ILE A 513 12.89 -13.42 -21.31
C ILE A 513 14.01 -12.72 -20.59
N VAL A 514 13.69 -12.10 -19.46
CA VAL A 514 14.64 -11.56 -18.49
C VAL A 514 14.48 -12.32 -17.18
N ALA A 515 15.54 -12.90 -16.67
CA ALA A 515 15.51 -13.69 -15.44
C ALA A 515 16.62 -13.26 -14.49
N ALA A 516 16.31 -13.18 -13.19
CA ALA A 516 17.26 -12.87 -12.14
C ALA A 516 16.89 -13.59 -10.84
N GLN A 517 17.88 -14.06 -10.09
CA GLN A 517 17.64 -14.46 -8.71
C GLN A 517 17.88 -13.24 -7.81
N THR A 518 16.81 -12.75 -7.16
CA THR A 518 16.82 -11.53 -6.35
C THR A 518 16.72 -11.77 -4.84
N GLY A 519 16.63 -13.02 -4.41
CA GLY A 519 16.55 -13.38 -2.99
C GLY A 519 16.60 -14.88 -2.77
N GLU A 520 16.53 -15.30 -1.51
CA GLU A 520 16.54 -16.71 -1.11
C GLU A 520 15.16 -17.21 -0.64
N VAL A 521 14.25 -16.30 -0.28
CA VAL A 521 12.88 -16.66 0.10
C VAL A 521 12.24 -17.41 -1.06
N PRO A 522 11.62 -18.60 -0.84
CA PRO A 522 11.08 -19.44 -1.92
C PRO A 522 9.76 -18.87 -2.49
N PHE A 523 9.80 -17.62 -2.89
CA PHE A 523 8.74 -16.84 -3.48
C PHE A 523 9.24 -16.15 -4.75
N ALA A 524 8.44 -16.05 -5.78
CA ALA A 524 8.86 -15.48 -7.06
C ALA A 524 7.74 -14.66 -7.71
N THR A 525 8.16 -13.72 -8.55
CA THR A 525 7.28 -12.90 -9.37
C THR A 525 7.58 -13.13 -10.84
N MET A 526 6.52 -13.30 -11.64
CA MET A 526 6.57 -13.32 -13.10
C MET A 526 5.75 -12.14 -13.62
N THR A 527 6.36 -11.28 -14.40
CA THR A 527 5.67 -10.17 -15.08
C THR A 527 5.70 -10.39 -16.59
N VAL A 528 4.54 -10.38 -17.21
CA VAL A 528 4.40 -10.47 -18.66
C VAL A 528 3.96 -9.11 -19.18
N LEU A 529 4.81 -8.52 -20.01
CA LEU A 529 4.58 -7.26 -20.66
C LEU A 529 4.15 -7.52 -22.10
N VAL A 530 2.99 -6.99 -22.49
CA VAL A 530 2.48 -7.06 -23.86
C VAL A 530 2.21 -5.63 -24.39
N PRO A 531 2.34 -5.38 -25.67
CA PRO A 531 1.94 -4.11 -26.27
C PRO A 531 0.43 -3.88 -26.16
N GLY A 532 -0.04 -2.68 -26.50
CA GLY A 532 -1.46 -2.36 -26.48
C GLY A 532 -1.92 -1.76 -25.14
N GLY A 533 -1.24 -0.70 -24.69
CA GLY A 533 -1.75 0.16 -23.63
C GLY A 533 -2.78 1.17 -24.14
N ALA A 534 -3.22 2.07 -23.25
CA ALA A 534 -4.28 3.05 -23.53
C ALA A 534 -4.02 3.95 -24.74
N LYS A 535 -2.74 4.17 -25.12
CA LYS A 535 -2.40 4.91 -26.37
C LYS A 535 -2.88 4.21 -27.65
N SER A 536 -3.21 2.94 -27.60
CA SER A 536 -3.75 2.19 -28.74
C SER A 536 -5.26 2.32 -28.88
N ASP A 537 -5.95 2.80 -27.86
CA ASP A 537 -7.40 2.99 -27.87
C ASP A 537 -7.78 4.21 -28.74
N SER A 538 -8.87 4.09 -29.48
CA SER A 538 -9.49 5.28 -30.04
C SER A 538 -10.17 6.10 -28.93
N ARG A 539 -10.20 7.42 -29.05
CA ARG A 539 -10.87 8.25 -28.04
C ARG A 539 -12.34 7.87 -27.80
N ALA A 540 -13.06 7.51 -28.87
CA ALA A 540 -14.44 7.06 -28.76
C ALA A 540 -14.62 5.75 -27.96
N LYS A 541 -13.54 4.99 -27.81
CA LYS A 541 -13.48 3.73 -27.08
C LYS A 541 -12.31 3.70 -26.10
N ALA A 542 -11.95 4.84 -25.53
CA ALA A 542 -10.95 4.90 -24.47
C ALA A 542 -11.36 3.99 -23.30
N GLY A 543 -10.42 3.21 -22.78
CA GLY A 543 -10.64 2.21 -21.74
C GLY A 543 -10.71 0.76 -22.23
N VAL A 544 -10.66 0.50 -23.56
CA VAL A 544 -10.64 -0.88 -24.09
C VAL A 544 -9.44 -1.66 -23.57
N ALA A 545 -8.23 -1.08 -23.61
CA ALA A 545 -7.02 -1.73 -23.13
C ALA A 545 -7.12 -2.08 -21.63
N ASN A 546 -7.64 -1.15 -20.82
CA ASN A 546 -7.82 -1.34 -19.40
C ASN A 546 -8.83 -2.46 -19.10
N LEU A 547 -10.02 -2.42 -19.72
CA LEU A 547 -11.03 -3.46 -19.53
C LEU A 547 -10.54 -4.83 -20.06
N ALA A 548 -9.78 -4.87 -21.17
CA ALA A 548 -9.23 -6.11 -21.69
C ALA A 548 -8.23 -6.75 -20.71
N ALA A 549 -7.40 -5.95 -20.06
CA ALA A 549 -6.46 -6.42 -19.06
C ALA A 549 -7.18 -6.84 -17.77
N SER A 550 -8.00 -5.96 -17.18
CA SER A 550 -8.66 -6.20 -15.89
C SER A 550 -9.67 -7.35 -15.90
N LEU A 551 -10.27 -7.65 -17.05
CA LEU A 551 -11.21 -8.76 -17.21
C LEU A 551 -10.57 -10.08 -17.68
N ALA A 552 -9.25 -10.13 -17.86
CA ALA A 552 -8.59 -11.35 -18.34
C ALA A 552 -8.69 -12.52 -17.37
N ASP A 553 -8.86 -12.27 -16.09
CA ASP A 553 -9.06 -13.25 -15.01
C ASP A 553 -10.53 -13.64 -14.79
N LYS A 554 -11.47 -12.98 -15.48
CA LYS A 554 -12.91 -13.24 -15.28
C LYS A 554 -13.44 -14.35 -16.19
N GLY A 555 -12.65 -14.79 -17.17
CA GLY A 555 -12.96 -15.94 -18.01
C GLY A 555 -11.87 -16.24 -19.03
N ALA A 556 -11.39 -17.48 -19.06
CA ALA A 556 -10.36 -17.90 -20.01
C ALA A 556 -10.44 -19.40 -20.31
N ALA A 557 -10.49 -19.76 -21.61
CA ALA A 557 -10.52 -21.14 -22.08
C ALA A 557 -11.60 -22.01 -21.40
N GLY A 558 -12.76 -21.43 -21.11
CA GLY A 558 -13.89 -22.11 -20.46
C GLY A 558 -13.82 -22.20 -18.94
N MET A 559 -12.78 -21.69 -18.31
CA MET A 559 -12.77 -21.45 -16.86
C MET A 559 -13.48 -20.13 -16.57
N GLY A 560 -14.37 -20.11 -15.58
CA GLY A 560 -15.00 -18.88 -15.08
C GLY A 560 -14.13 -18.16 -14.07
N ALA A 561 -14.55 -16.95 -13.65
CA ALA A 561 -13.86 -16.14 -12.66
C ALA A 561 -13.58 -16.90 -11.36
N GLN A 562 -14.59 -17.62 -10.85
CA GLN A 562 -14.47 -18.43 -9.62
C GLN A 562 -13.45 -19.57 -9.78
N ASP A 563 -13.46 -20.29 -10.92
CA ASP A 563 -12.51 -21.38 -11.15
C ASP A 563 -11.07 -20.87 -11.19
N ILE A 564 -10.86 -19.68 -11.79
CA ILE A 564 -9.53 -19.05 -11.87
C ILE A 564 -9.10 -18.60 -10.47
N ALA A 565 -9.96 -17.88 -9.73
CA ALA A 565 -9.68 -17.42 -8.38
C ALA A 565 -9.37 -18.59 -7.44
N ALA A 566 -10.25 -19.60 -7.35
CA ALA A 566 -10.06 -20.75 -6.48
C ALA A 566 -8.75 -21.50 -6.75
N ARG A 567 -8.39 -21.68 -8.05
CA ARG A 567 -7.12 -22.33 -8.40
C ARG A 567 -5.89 -21.50 -8.00
N LEU A 568 -5.91 -20.18 -8.23
CA LEU A 568 -4.81 -19.30 -7.84
C LEU A 568 -4.68 -19.24 -6.30
N GLU A 569 -5.78 -19.05 -5.59
CA GLU A 569 -5.82 -19.02 -4.13
C GLU A 569 -5.35 -20.36 -3.53
N SER A 570 -5.77 -21.48 -4.09
CA SER A 570 -5.30 -22.81 -3.65
C SER A 570 -3.80 -23.03 -3.82
N LEU A 571 -3.14 -22.28 -4.72
CA LEU A 571 -1.70 -22.30 -4.94
C LEU A 571 -0.96 -21.24 -4.10
N GLY A 572 -1.68 -20.44 -3.32
CA GLY A 572 -1.12 -19.25 -2.64
C GLY A 572 -0.57 -18.22 -3.63
N ALA A 573 -1.15 -18.19 -4.83
CA ALA A 573 -0.75 -17.30 -5.91
C ALA A 573 -1.70 -16.13 -6.04
N SER A 574 -1.17 -14.99 -6.46
CA SER A 574 -1.99 -13.83 -6.83
C SER A 574 -1.61 -13.34 -8.23
N VAL A 575 -2.62 -12.92 -8.98
CA VAL A 575 -2.46 -12.34 -10.31
C VAL A 575 -3.06 -10.95 -10.32
N GLY A 576 -2.31 -10.00 -10.90
CA GLY A 576 -2.79 -8.66 -11.23
C GLY A 576 -2.63 -8.39 -12.71
N ALA A 577 -3.59 -7.72 -13.32
CA ALA A 577 -3.52 -7.30 -14.71
C ALA A 577 -3.97 -5.85 -14.85
N THR A 578 -3.22 -5.05 -15.59
CA THR A 578 -3.52 -3.63 -15.81
C THR A 578 -2.98 -3.17 -17.16
N ALA A 579 -3.66 -2.19 -17.75
CA ALA A 579 -3.12 -1.48 -18.90
C ALA A 579 -2.60 -0.09 -18.47
N GLY A 580 -1.30 0.08 -18.63
CA GLY A 580 -0.69 1.40 -18.56
C GLY A 580 -0.93 2.19 -19.86
N THR A 581 -0.33 3.37 -19.94
CA THR A 581 -0.43 4.19 -21.14
C THR A 581 0.24 3.53 -22.35
N ASP A 582 1.42 2.94 -22.15
CA ASP A 582 2.27 2.43 -23.25
C ASP A 582 2.16 0.93 -23.52
N GLY A 583 1.68 0.13 -22.57
CA GLY A 583 1.48 -1.32 -22.70
C GLY A 583 0.62 -1.89 -21.59
N SER A 584 0.35 -3.20 -21.67
CA SER A 584 -0.39 -3.95 -20.64
C SER A 584 0.54 -4.88 -19.89
N PHE A 585 0.30 -5.01 -18.59
CA PHE A 585 1.11 -5.75 -17.64
C PHE A 585 0.26 -6.83 -16.97
N PHE A 586 0.82 -8.03 -16.88
CA PHE A 586 0.27 -9.13 -16.10
C PHE A 586 1.34 -9.57 -15.12
N SER A 587 1.02 -9.51 -13.84
CA SER A 587 1.93 -9.91 -12.76
C SER A 587 1.36 -11.12 -12.03
N LEU A 588 2.18 -12.14 -11.85
CA LEU A 588 1.90 -13.32 -11.05
C LEU A 588 2.92 -13.37 -9.92
N THR A 589 2.46 -13.48 -8.69
CA THR A 589 3.32 -13.81 -7.55
C THR A 589 2.88 -15.13 -6.94
N ALA A 590 3.83 -16.00 -6.63
CA ALA A 590 3.53 -17.31 -6.05
C ALA A 590 4.74 -17.92 -5.33
N PRO A 591 4.52 -18.86 -4.40
CA PRO A 591 5.59 -19.75 -3.95
C PRO A 591 6.26 -20.46 -5.14
N VAL A 592 7.59 -20.56 -5.10
CA VAL A 592 8.37 -21.14 -6.23
C VAL A 592 7.94 -22.56 -6.58
N ALA A 593 7.45 -23.34 -5.61
CA ALA A 593 6.93 -24.68 -5.83
C ALA A 593 5.67 -24.69 -6.72
N ASN A 594 4.85 -23.64 -6.64
CA ASN A 594 3.56 -23.52 -7.31
C ASN A 594 3.61 -22.64 -8.58
N MET A 595 4.76 -22.01 -8.85
CA MET A 595 4.91 -21.03 -9.93
C MET A 595 4.58 -21.60 -11.32
N GLU A 596 4.86 -22.89 -11.58
CA GLU A 596 4.56 -23.48 -12.87
C GLU A 596 3.06 -23.66 -13.09
N GLU A 597 2.32 -24.14 -12.09
CA GLU A 597 0.87 -24.33 -12.20
C GLU A 597 0.13 -22.98 -12.24
N ALA A 598 0.48 -22.06 -11.37
CA ALA A 598 -0.07 -20.70 -11.39
C ALA A 598 0.28 -19.98 -12.71
N GLY A 599 1.49 -20.17 -13.22
CA GLY A 599 1.93 -19.64 -14.51
C GLY A 599 1.13 -20.18 -15.70
N ARG A 600 0.69 -21.44 -15.68
CA ARG A 600 -0.22 -21.98 -16.71
C ARG A 600 -1.56 -21.26 -16.71
N ILE A 601 -2.08 -20.91 -15.55
CA ILE A 601 -3.32 -20.13 -15.44
C ILE A 601 -3.10 -18.75 -16.05
N LEU A 602 -2.03 -18.02 -15.64
CA LEU A 602 -1.66 -16.74 -16.23
C LEU A 602 -1.51 -16.80 -17.76
N ALA A 603 -0.77 -17.78 -18.27
CA ALA A 603 -0.59 -17.97 -19.70
C ALA A 603 -1.93 -18.22 -20.43
N THR A 604 -2.86 -18.94 -19.80
CA THR A 604 -4.20 -19.17 -20.33
C THR A 604 -5.02 -17.88 -20.35
N MET A 605 -4.97 -17.06 -19.30
CA MET A 605 -5.62 -15.75 -19.26
C MET A 605 -5.11 -14.85 -20.40
N ILE A 606 -3.82 -14.72 -20.59
CA ILE A 606 -3.24 -13.88 -21.64
C ILE A 606 -3.63 -14.39 -23.04
N ARG A 607 -3.52 -15.69 -23.27
CA ARG A 607 -3.74 -16.28 -24.60
C ARG A 607 -5.21 -16.42 -24.98
N SER A 608 -6.08 -16.65 -23.98
CA SER A 608 -7.41 -17.21 -24.18
C SER A 608 -8.50 -16.56 -23.33
N ALA A 609 -8.29 -15.31 -22.83
CA ALA A 609 -9.36 -14.56 -22.20
C ALA A 609 -10.57 -14.47 -23.13
N ASP A 610 -11.74 -14.86 -22.66
CA ASP A 610 -12.97 -14.93 -23.46
C ASP A 610 -14.05 -13.93 -23.02
N TYR A 611 -13.79 -13.20 -21.92
CA TYR A 611 -14.61 -12.10 -21.43
C TYR A 611 -16.10 -12.45 -21.35
N PRO A 612 -16.57 -13.30 -20.41
CA PRO A 612 -17.97 -13.65 -20.29
C PRO A 612 -18.88 -12.41 -20.31
N ALA A 613 -20.03 -12.52 -20.98
CA ALA A 613 -20.86 -11.35 -21.25
C ALA A 613 -21.42 -10.69 -19.98
N ASP A 614 -21.76 -11.48 -18.99
CA ASP A 614 -22.25 -11.03 -17.69
C ASP A 614 -21.15 -10.36 -16.86
N GLU A 615 -19.92 -10.91 -16.88
CA GLU A 615 -18.75 -10.29 -16.23
C GLU A 615 -18.40 -8.96 -16.89
N PHE A 616 -18.39 -8.92 -18.23
CA PHE A 616 -18.13 -7.71 -18.99
C PHE A 616 -19.15 -6.60 -18.64
N GLU A 617 -20.45 -6.89 -18.62
CA GLU A 617 -21.47 -5.89 -18.31
C GLU A 617 -21.40 -5.41 -16.86
N ARG A 618 -21.10 -6.34 -15.92
CA ARG A 618 -20.93 -5.98 -14.50
C ARG A 618 -19.72 -5.05 -14.31
N GLU A 619 -18.57 -5.41 -14.88
CA GLU A 619 -17.35 -4.62 -14.76
C GLU A 619 -17.50 -3.24 -15.43
N ARG A 620 -18.02 -3.21 -16.65
CA ARG A 620 -18.29 -1.95 -17.36
C ARG A 620 -19.19 -1.02 -16.55
N LYS A 621 -20.23 -1.57 -15.94
CA LYS A 621 -21.12 -0.79 -15.07
C LYS A 621 -20.37 -0.30 -13.83
N ARG A 622 -19.56 -1.14 -13.20
CA ARG A 622 -18.76 -0.76 -12.02
C ARG A 622 -17.81 0.39 -12.34
N GLU A 623 -17.13 0.34 -13.49
CA GLU A 623 -16.24 1.41 -13.93
C GLU A 623 -17.02 2.72 -14.17
N ILE A 624 -18.19 2.66 -14.80
CA ILE A 624 -19.04 3.85 -15.00
C ILE A 624 -19.49 4.42 -13.66
N ASP A 625 -19.98 3.59 -12.73
CA ASP A 625 -20.43 4.02 -11.40
C ASP A 625 -19.25 4.62 -10.60
N GLY A 626 -18.05 4.04 -10.72
CA GLY A 626 -16.82 4.56 -10.10
C GLY A 626 -16.41 5.95 -10.63
N LEU A 627 -16.58 6.17 -11.94
CA LEU A 627 -16.34 7.48 -12.54
C LEU A 627 -17.31 8.55 -12.02
N GLU A 628 -18.56 8.22 -11.73
CA GLU A 628 -19.53 9.19 -11.14
C GLU A 628 -19.06 9.70 -9.77
N VAL A 629 -18.39 8.85 -9.01
CA VAL A 629 -17.79 9.24 -7.71
C VAL A 629 -16.53 10.06 -7.93
N ALA A 630 -15.64 9.60 -8.83
CA ALA A 630 -14.36 10.28 -9.11
C ALA A 630 -14.55 11.69 -9.67
N LEU A 631 -15.58 11.92 -10.48
CA LEU A 631 -15.92 13.25 -11.02
C LEU A 631 -16.38 14.27 -9.96
N LYS A 632 -16.69 13.84 -8.75
CA LYS A 632 -17.05 14.70 -7.61
C LYS A 632 -15.87 14.97 -6.67
N ASP A 633 -14.76 14.25 -6.84
CA ASP A 633 -13.53 14.47 -6.08
C ASP A 633 -12.62 15.45 -6.83
N PRO A 634 -12.26 16.59 -6.24
CA PRO A 634 -11.44 17.60 -6.93
C PRO A 634 -10.09 17.06 -7.39
N GLY A 635 -9.44 16.21 -6.60
CA GLY A 635 -8.12 15.66 -6.89
C GLY A 635 -8.16 14.68 -8.07
N ALA A 636 -9.10 13.73 -8.03
CA ALA A 636 -9.32 12.77 -9.12
C ALA A 636 -9.71 13.48 -10.42
N LEU A 637 -10.62 14.44 -10.33
CA LEU A 637 -11.06 15.21 -11.50
C LEU A 637 -9.91 16.04 -12.08
N ALA A 638 -9.08 16.70 -11.26
CA ALA A 638 -7.91 17.44 -11.72
C ALA A 638 -6.90 16.53 -12.43
N GLN A 639 -6.67 15.32 -11.92
CA GLN A 639 -5.81 14.33 -12.58
C GLN A 639 -6.38 13.90 -13.94
N MET A 640 -7.69 13.68 -14.04
CA MET A 640 -8.35 13.33 -15.31
C MET A 640 -8.28 14.48 -16.31
N VAL A 641 -8.60 15.70 -15.88
CA VAL A 641 -8.58 16.92 -16.73
C VAL A 641 -7.17 17.25 -17.21
N SER A 642 -6.15 16.99 -16.39
CA SER A 642 -4.76 17.30 -16.76
C SER A 642 -4.30 16.60 -18.04
N ARG A 643 -4.78 15.38 -18.33
CA ARG A 643 -4.35 14.63 -19.53
C ARG A 643 -4.77 15.31 -20.83
N PRO A 644 -6.06 15.56 -21.10
CA PRO A 644 -6.45 16.29 -22.32
C PRO A 644 -5.93 17.73 -22.36
N VAL A 645 -5.74 18.38 -21.21
CA VAL A 645 -5.18 19.74 -21.17
C VAL A 645 -3.70 19.74 -21.55
N PHE A 646 -2.91 18.78 -21.11
CA PHE A 646 -1.48 18.68 -21.39
C PHE A 646 -1.21 18.17 -22.81
N TYR A 647 -1.89 17.10 -23.25
CA TYR A 647 -1.59 16.40 -24.48
C TYR A 647 -2.57 16.70 -25.64
N GLY A 648 -3.64 17.47 -25.40
CA GLY A 648 -4.64 17.79 -26.41
C GLY A 648 -5.24 16.53 -27.04
N GLU A 649 -5.23 16.47 -28.37
CA GLU A 649 -5.74 15.34 -29.15
C GLU A 649 -4.73 14.20 -29.35
N ALA A 650 -3.53 14.30 -28.80
CA ALA A 650 -2.55 13.21 -28.85
C ALA A 650 -3.03 11.98 -28.04
N PRO A 651 -2.57 10.76 -28.38
CA PRO A 651 -3.00 9.54 -27.67
C PRO A 651 -2.86 9.60 -26.16
N TYR A 652 -1.82 10.23 -25.61
CA TYR A 652 -1.63 10.39 -24.15
C TYR A 652 -2.68 11.30 -23.50
N GLY A 653 -3.40 12.11 -24.28
CA GLY A 653 -4.53 12.91 -23.80
C GLY A 653 -5.81 12.12 -23.57
N SER A 654 -5.90 10.85 -23.98
CA SER A 654 -7.03 9.97 -23.67
C SER A 654 -7.03 9.52 -22.21
N GLN A 655 -8.22 9.20 -21.68
CA GLN A 655 -8.37 8.61 -20.35
C GLN A 655 -8.05 7.11 -20.40
N PRO A 656 -7.06 6.59 -19.69
CA PRO A 656 -6.75 5.16 -19.70
C PRO A 656 -7.89 4.29 -19.21
N GLY A 657 -8.61 4.71 -18.15
CA GLY A 657 -9.81 4.06 -17.63
C GLY A 657 -11.08 4.37 -18.43
N GLY A 658 -11.00 5.19 -19.47
CA GLY A 658 -12.15 5.62 -20.24
C GLY A 658 -12.91 6.81 -19.66
N THR A 659 -14.00 7.17 -20.33
CA THR A 659 -15.02 8.14 -19.88
C THR A 659 -16.37 7.42 -19.82
N GLN A 660 -17.37 7.98 -19.15
CA GLN A 660 -18.72 7.41 -19.14
C GLN A 660 -19.22 7.11 -20.55
N GLN A 661 -19.00 8.03 -21.49
CA GLN A 661 -19.42 7.89 -22.89
C GLN A 661 -18.63 6.78 -23.61
N SER A 662 -17.29 6.74 -23.47
CA SER A 662 -16.48 5.74 -24.14
C SER A 662 -16.72 4.34 -23.60
N LEU A 663 -16.84 4.19 -22.27
CA LEU A 663 -17.17 2.92 -21.62
C LEU A 663 -18.53 2.39 -22.07
N ALA A 664 -19.56 3.25 -22.17
CA ALA A 664 -20.86 2.87 -22.70
C ALA A 664 -20.81 2.41 -24.17
N ALA A 665 -19.85 2.91 -24.96
CA ALA A 665 -19.67 2.53 -26.36
C ALA A 665 -18.81 1.26 -26.57
N ILE A 666 -18.05 0.83 -25.56
CA ILE A 666 -17.22 -0.38 -25.61
C ILE A 666 -18.10 -1.62 -25.60
N THR A 667 -17.76 -2.59 -26.45
CA THR A 667 -18.41 -3.89 -26.53
C THR A 667 -17.42 -4.99 -26.18
N ARG A 668 -17.93 -6.15 -25.76
CA ARG A 668 -17.10 -7.35 -25.53
C ARG A 668 -16.23 -7.69 -26.77
N GLN A 669 -16.74 -7.47 -27.97
CA GLN A 669 -16.00 -7.73 -29.21
C GLN A 669 -14.76 -6.84 -29.33
N ASP A 670 -14.80 -5.61 -28.82
CA ASP A 670 -13.64 -4.70 -28.84
C ASP A 670 -12.50 -5.23 -27.95
N LEU A 671 -12.82 -5.87 -26.82
CA LEU A 671 -11.83 -6.50 -25.94
C LEU A 671 -11.17 -7.70 -26.64
N LEU A 672 -11.96 -8.55 -27.28
CA LEU A 672 -11.45 -9.68 -28.06
C LEU A 672 -10.53 -9.24 -29.20
N GLU A 673 -10.91 -8.19 -29.95
CA GLU A 673 -10.11 -7.61 -31.02
C GLU A 673 -8.82 -6.97 -30.50
N HIS A 674 -8.89 -6.25 -29.36
CA HIS A 674 -7.72 -5.67 -28.71
C HIS A 674 -6.72 -6.75 -28.32
N ARG A 675 -7.17 -7.81 -27.60
CA ARG A 675 -6.32 -8.93 -27.22
C ARG A 675 -5.69 -9.60 -28.43
N GLN A 676 -6.48 -9.93 -29.46
CA GLN A 676 -5.99 -10.61 -30.65
C GLN A 676 -4.99 -9.76 -31.46
N THR A 677 -5.15 -8.44 -31.45
CA THR A 677 -4.32 -7.50 -32.20
C THR A 677 -3.00 -7.23 -31.47
N TYR A 678 -3.06 -6.94 -30.19
CA TYR A 678 -1.91 -6.40 -29.48
C TYR A 678 -1.15 -7.41 -28.62
N TRP A 679 -1.82 -8.45 -28.05
CA TRP A 679 -1.11 -9.43 -27.23
C TRP A 679 -0.47 -10.49 -28.12
N HIS A 680 0.70 -10.17 -28.62
CA HIS A 680 1.38 -10.94 -29.65
C HIS A 680 2.74 -11.46 -29.17
N PRO A 681 3.05 -12.77 -29.31
CA PRO A 681 4.27 -13.38 -28.78
C PRO A 681 5.54 -12.65 -29.24
N ALA A 682 5.64 -12.26 -30.51
CA ALA A 682 6.85 -11.60 -31.04
C ALA A 682 7.16 -10.21 -30.46
N GLN A 683 6.28 -9.65 -29.63
CA GLN A 683 6.46 -8.37 -28.93
C GLN A 683 6.25 -8.51 -27.43
N THR A 684 6.09 -9.73 -26.93
CA THR A 684 5.90 -10.01 -25.53
C THR A 684 7.25 -10.14 -24.82
N LYS A 685 7.32 -9.60 -23.61
CA LYS A 685 8.48 -9.75 -22.72
C LYS A 685 8.04 -10.43 -21.43
N VAL A 686 8.84 -11.34 -20.92
CA VAL A 686 8.57 -12.09 -19.69
C VAL A 686 9.73 -11.87 -18.73
N ILE A 687 9.45 -11.32 -17.57
CA ILE A 687 10.41 -11.07 -16.52
C ILE A 687 10.12 -12.01 -15.36
N VAL A 688 11.11 -12.73 -14.86
CA VAL A 688 10.95 -13.65 -13.73
C VAL A 688 12.06 -13.43 -12.72
N SER A 689 11.71 -13.11 -11.48
CA SER A 689 12.67 -12.94 -10.39
C SER A 689 12.16 -13.47 -9.05
N GLY A 690 13.03 -13.49 -8.04
CA GLY A 690 12.74 -13.95 -6.69
C GLY A 690 13.69 -15.06 -6.23
N GLY A 691 13.23 -15.95 -5.35
CA GLY A 691 13.96 -17.11 -4.84
C GLY A 691 14.01 -18.29 -5.83
N ILE A 692 14.13 -17.99 -7.11
CA ILE A 692 14.23 -18.94 -8.22
C ILE A 692 15.53 -18.69 -9.01
N SER A 693 16.29 -19.73 -9.34
CA SER A 693 17.50 -19.53 -10.15
C SER A 693 17.13 -19.06 -11.56
N ALA A 694 17.99 -18.22 -12.15
CA ALA A 694 17.74 -17.64 -13.48
C ALA A 694 17.53 -18.72 -14.56
N ASP A 695 18.29 -19.84 -14.53
CA ASP A 695 18.11 -20.95 -15.48
C ASP A 695 16.74 -21.63 -15.33
N ARG A 696 16.26 -21.83 -14.10
CA ARG A 696 14.95 -22.37 -13.83
C ARG A 696 13.84 -21.41 -14.26
N ALA A 697 14.03 -20.13 -14.05
CA ALA A 697 13.12 -19.06 -14.47
C ALA A 697 12.97 -19.01 -15.99
N VAL A 698 14.09 -19.11 -16.74
CA VAL A 698 14.09 -19.22 -18.22
C VAL A 698 13.38 -20.49 -18.68
N ALA A 699 13.68 -21.64 -18.06
CA ALA A 699 13.02 -22.91 -18.40
C ALA A 699 11.52 -22.85 -18.14
N LEU A 700 11.09 -22.25 -17.04
CA LEU A 700 9.69 -22.03 -16.69
C LEU A 700 8.99 -21.14 -17.75
N ALA A 701 9.54 -19.99 -18.06
CA ALA A 701 8.98 -19.09 -19.08
C ALA A 701 8.87 -19.78 -20.46
N ASN A 702 9.86 -20.58 -20.84
CA ASN A 702 9.81 -21.38 -22.06
C ASN A 702 8.71 -22.45 -22.02
N THR A 703 8.52 -23.13 -20.89
CA THR A 703 7.44 -24.12 -20.69
C THR A 703 6.06 -23.46 -20.83
N LEU A 704 5.89 -22.26 -20.32
CA LEU A 704 4.61 -21.55 -20.31
C LEU A 704 4.27 -20.84 -21.63
N PHE A 705 5.27 -20.33 -22.31
CA PHE A 705 5.07 -19.42 -23.45
C PHE A 705 5.76 -19.86 -24.74
N GLY A 706 6.63 -20.87 -24.71
CA GLY A 706 7.45 -21.25 -25.88
C GLY A 706 6.64 -21.79 -27.06
N ASP A 707 5.45 -22.33 -26.83
CA ASP A 707 4.51 -22.84 -27.84
C ASP A 707 3.48 -21.78 -28.29
N TRP A 708 3.51 -20.56 -27.69
CA TRP A 708 2.55 -19.53 -28.04
C TRP A 708 2.79 -18.99 -29.45
N THR A 709 1.79 -19.13 -30.31
CA THR A 709 1.79 -18.67 -31.69
C THR A 709 0.59 -17.74 -31.91
N SER A 710 0.73 -16.81 -32.82
CA SER A 710 -0.36 -15.97 -33.31
C SER A 710 -0.54 -16.13 -34.81
N SER A 711 -1.77 -16.20 -35.26
CA SER A 711 -2.11 -16.12 -36.69
C SER A 711 -2.26 -14.70 -37.21
N MET A 712 -2.32 -13.72 -36.28
CA MET A 712 -2.38 -12.32 -36.63
C MET A 712 -0.99 -11.81 -36.99
N PRO A 713 -0.89 -10.83 -37.92
CA PRO A 713 0.40 -10.17 -38.18
C PRO A 713 0.86 -9.43 -36.89
N VAL A 714 2.17 -9.34 -36.75
CA VAL A 714 2.75 -8.51 -35.68
C VAL A 714 2.18 -7.09 -35.80
N PRO A 715 1.58 -6.54 -34.73
CA PRO A 715 1.01 -5.20 -34.78
C PRO A 715 2.11 -4.19 -35.16
N PRO A 716 1.82 -3.23 -36.04
CA PRO A 716 2.81 -2.21 -36.41
C PRO A 716 3.13 -1.36 -35.18
N ALA A 717 4.38 -0.96 -35.05
CA ALA A 717 4.77 0.01 -34.03
C ALA A 717 3.91 1.28 -34.21
N ILE A 718 3.44 1.86 -33.13
CA ILE A 718 2.74 3.14 -33.17
C ILE A 718 3.75 4.21 -33.54
N THR A 719 3.75 4.62 -34.79
CA THR A 719 4.74 5.54 -35.36
C THR A 719 4.37 7.02 -35.18
N LYS A 720 3.14 7.30 -34.78
CA LYS A 720 2.72 8.67 -34.43
C LYS A 720 3.17 9.01 -33.02
N PRO A 721 3.72 10.21 -32.78
CA PRO A 721 4.01 10.66 -31.44
C PRO A 721 2.77 10.52 -30.54
N ALA A 722 2.88 9.73 -29.50
CA ALA A 722 1.78 9.50 -28.56
C ALA A 722 1.65 10.68 -27.58
N GLY A 723 2.77 11.34 -27.27
CA GLY A 723 2.84 12.55 -26.50
C GLY A 723 3.20 13.73 -27.39
N LYS A 724 2.25 14.57 -27.72
CA LYS A 724 2.48 15.88 -28.31
C LYS A 724 1.91 16.94 -27.39
N THR A 725 2.77 17.84 -26.96
CA THR A 725 2.34 18.95 -26.10
C THR A 725 1.35 19.86 -26.80
N GLY A 726 0.28 20.20 -26.07
CA GLY A 726 -0.63 21.28 -26.42
C GLY A 726 -0.03 22.67 -26.13
N PRO A 727 -0.74 23.75 -26.44
CA PRO A 727 -0.38 25.09 -25.98
C PRO A 727 -0.42 25.19 -24.46
N VAL A 728 0.34 26.14 -23.90
CA VAL A 728 0.24 26.48 -22.48
C VAL A 728 -1.15 27.04 -22.20
N ARG A 729 -1.85 26.47 -21.22
CA ARG A 729 -3.23 26.83 -20.84
C ARG A 729 -3.33 27.01 -19.34
N THR A 730 -4.28 27.80 -18.89
CA THR A 730 -4.76 27.81 -17.49
C THR A 730 -6.24 27.50 -17.51
N VAL A 731 -6.60 26.33 -16.98
CA VAL A 731 -7.96 25.80 -17.01
C VAL A 731 -8.47 25.63 -15.57
N VAL A 732 -9.65 26.16 -15.31
CA VAL A 732 -10.38 25.99 -14.05
C VAL A 732 -11.63 25.18 -14.32
N ILE A 733 -11.78 24.09 -13.61
CA ILE A 733 -13.04 23.35 -13.57
C ILE A 733 -13.81 23.81 -12.32
N ASP A 734 -14.93 24.51 -12.59
CA ASP A 734 -15.78 25.00 -11.50
C ASP A 734 -16.63 23.86 -10.93
N LEU A 735 -16.32 23.51 -9.69
CA LEU A 735 -17.01 22.49 -8.91
C LEU A 735 -17.52 23.14 -7.60
N PRO A 736 -18.71 23.79 -7.61
CA PRO A 736 -19.18 24.65 -6.51
C PRO A 736 -19.31 23.94 -5.15
N ASP A 737 -19.60 22.63 -5.16
CA ASP A 737 -19.79 21.85 -3.94
C ASP A 737 -18.48 21.24 -3.40
N ALA A 738 -17.34 21.55 -4.03
CA ALA A 738 -16.05 21.04 -3.59
C ALA A 738 -15.62 21.68 -2.26
N GLY A 739 -15.34 20.85 -1.27
CA GLY A 739 -14.82 21.31 0.02
C GLY A 739 -13.36 21.80 -0.02
N GLN A 740 -12.62 21.41 -1.06
CA GLN A 740 -11.23 21.79 -1.30
C GLN A 740 -11.00 22.04 -2.80
N ALA A 741 -9.89 22.71 -3.12
CA ALA A 741 -9.39 22.82 -4.48
C ALA A 741 -8.20 21.90 -4.70
N ALA A 742 -8.09 21.34 -5.91
CA ALA A 742 -6.91 20.62 -6.39
C ALA A 742 -6.19 21.45 -7.45
N VAL A 743 -4.90 21.63 -7.29
CA VAL A 743 -4.02 22.39 -8.20
C VAL A 743 -3.01 21.45 -8.83
N TYR A 744 -2.98 21.44 -10.16
CA TYR A 744 -1.99 20.73 -10.98
C TYR A 744 -1.30 21.73 -11.91
N ALA A 745 0.02 21.68 -11.94
CA ALA A 745 0.81 22.49 -12.86
C ALA A 745 1.83 21.60 -13.55
N GLY A 746 1.84 21.57 -14.88
CA GLY A 746 2.67 20.66 -15.64
C GLY A 746 3.43 21.35 -16.76
N MET A 747 4.65 20.88 -17.01
CA MET A 747 5.54 21.34 -18.06
C MET A 747 6.01 20.17 -18.92
N ARG A 748 6.28 20.44 -20.18
CA ARG A 748 6.84 19.47 -21.09
C ARG A 748 8.14 18.87 -20.54
N ALA A 749 8.29 17.56 -20.65
CA ALA A 749 9.47 16.83 -20.25
C ALA A 749 9.89 15.82 -21.34
N PRO A 750 11.16 15.39 -21.35
CA PRO A 750 11.64 14.42 -22.33
C PRO A 750 11.08 13.01 -22.07
N SER A 751 11.18 12.14 -23.10
CA SER A 751 10.92 10.70 -22.94
C SER A 751 11.93 10.05 -21.98
N ARG A 752 11.57 8.88 -21.42
CA ARG A 752 12.47 8.13 -20.52
C ARG A 752 13.82 7.77 -21.15
N SER A 753 13.86 7.54 -22.45
CA SER A 753 15.09 7.20 -23.19
C SER A 753 15.96 8.42 -23.56
N SER A 754 15.56 9.63 -23.20
CA SER A 754 16.35 10.84 -23.46
C SER A 754 17.55 10.94 -22.53
N GLU A 755 18.68 11.43 -23.03
CA GLU A 755 19.89 11.72 -22.25
C GLU A 755 19.66 12.77 -21.15
N ASP A 756 18.66 13.65 -21.31
CA ASP A 756 18.31 14.66 -20.31
C ASP A 756 17.45 14.13 -19.15
N TYR A 757 16.88 12.90 -19.27
CA TYR A 757 15.87 12.41 -18.34
C TYR A 757 16.38 12.32 -16.90
N VAL A 758 17.51 11.64 -16.68
CA VAL A 758 18.07 11.42 -15.35
C VAL A 758 18.50 12.74 -14.67
N ALA A 759 19.04 13.68 -15.45
CA ALA A 759 19.40 15.00 -14.94
C ALA A 759 18.15 15.82 -14.54
N LEU A 760 17.07 15.75 -15.34
CA LEU A 760 15.81 16.40 -15.02
C LEU A 760 15.09 15.70 -13.83
N GLU A 761 15.19 14.40 -13.71
CA GLU A 761 14.67 13.64 -12.56
C GLU A 761 15.33 14.07 -11.25
N LEU A 762 16.66 14.27 -11.27
CA LEU A 762 17.37 14.82 -10.12
C LEU A 762 16.90 16.25 -9.81
N ALA A 763 16.74 17.12 -10.80
CA ALA A 763 16.21 18.46 -10.63
C ALA A 763 14.76 18.43 -10.08
N ASN A 764 13.91 17.53 -10.59
CA ASN A 764 12.55 17.34 -10.07
C ASN A 764 12.56 16.89 -8.59
N SER A 765 13.53 16.10 -8.17
CA SER A 765 13.65 15.69 -6.76
C SER A 765 13.94 16.88 -5.83
N ILE A 766 14.65 17.91 -6.31
CA ILE A 766 14.84 19.18 -5.60
C ILE A 766 13.52 19.94 -5.48
N LEU A 767 12.73 19.96 -6.55
CA LEU A 767 11.46 20.66 -6.60
C LEU A 767 10.44 20.06 -5.64
N GLY A 768 10.11 18.81 -5.79
CA GLY A 768 9.01 18.19 -5.06
C GLY A 768 9.25 16.74 -4.61
N GLY A 769 10.50 16.30 -4.52
CA GLY A 769 10.86 14.97 -4.04
C GLY A 769 10.75 14.85 -2.52
N GLY A 770 9.66 14.26 -2.03
CA GLY A 770 9.43 13.99 -0.61
C GLY A 770 9.25 15.24 0.26
N SER A 771 9.33 15.05 1.58
CA SER A 771 9.11 16.12 2.57
C SER A 771 10.23 17.15 2.65
N SER A 772 11.37 16.90 2.05
CA SER A 772 12.49 17.85 1.94
C SER A 772 12.53 18.57 0.58
N GLY A 773 11.53 18.34 -0.28
CA GLY A 773 11.35 19.08 -1.54
C GLY A 773 10.88 20.53 -1.30
N ARG A 774 11.28 21.45 -2.19
CA ARG A 774 10.96 22.89 -2.08
C ARG A 774 9.46 23.14 -2.02
N LEU A 775 8.64 22.43 -2.83
CA LEU A 775 7.18 22.61 -2.82
C LEU A 775 6.55 22.24 -1.47
N PHE A 776 6.99 21.15 -0.86
CA PHE A 776 6.51 20.75 0.45
C PHE A 776 6.88 21.78 1.52
N GLU A 777 8.11 22.27 1.49
CA GLU A 777 8.58 23.28 2.43
C GLU A 777 7.80 24.57 2.30
N GLU A 778 7.61 25.08 1.07
CA GLU A 778 6.93 26.35 0.83
C GLU A 778 5.43 26.28 1.14
N VAL A 779 4.73 25.21 0.72
CA VAL A 779 3.28 25.12 0.85
C VAL A 779 2.86 24.67 2.25
N ARG A 780 3.51 23.62 2.79
CA ARG A 780 3.14 23.04 4.09
C ARG A 780 3.89 23.69 5.25
N THR A 781 5.23 23.68 5.19
CA THR A 781 6.03 24.02 6.37
C THR A 781 5.99 25.50 6.67
N LYS A 782 6.14 26.34 5.64
CA LYS A 782 6.21 27.80 5.82
C LYS A 782 4.85 28.49 5.84
N ARG A 783 3.90 28.05 4.97
CA ARG A 783 2.60 28.73 4.81
C ARG A 783 1.44 28.01 5.46
N SER A 784 1.54 26.71 5.69
CA SER A 784 0.48 25.88 6.27
C SER A 784 -0.85 25.92 5.47
N ILE A 785 -0.77 26.13 4.14
CA ILE A 785 -1.95 26.25 3.28
C ILE A 785 -2.39 24.91 2.68
N SER A 786 -1.59 23.85 2.84
CA SER A 786 -1.94 22.49 2.42
C SER A 786 -1.27 21.44 3.31
N TYR A 787 -1.85 20.24 3.32
CA TYR A 787 -1.22 19.07 3.96
C TYR A 787 0.06 18.65 3.26
N GLY A 788 0.20 18.92 1.95
CA GLY A 788 1.42 18.63 1.20
C GLY A 788 1.37 19.10 -0.24
N ALA A 789 2.53 19.27 -0.80
CA ALA A 789 2.74 19.52 -2.22
C ALA A 789 3.96 18.74 -2.69
N GLY A 790 3.92 18.28 -3.94
CA GLY A 790 5.03 17.51 -4.52
C GLY A 790 5.09 17.66 -6.02
N SER A 791 6.11 17.08 -6.63
CA SER A 791 6.21 16.96 -8.08
C SER A 791 6.71 15.59 -8.51
N GLY A 792 6.32 15.17 -9.73
CA GLY A 792 6.71 13.92 -10.33
C GLY A 792 7.08 14.07 -11.81
N LEU A 793 7.95 13.19 -12.27
CA LEU A 793 8.34 13.04 -13.66
C LEU A 793 7.97 11.61 -14.11
N PRO A 794 6.70 11.33 -14.44
CA PRO A 794 6.30 9.99 -14.85
C PRO A 794 6.97 9.62 -16.19
N ALA A 795 7.63 8.46 -16.21
CA ALA A 795 8.26 7.94 -17.41
C ALA A 795 7.24 7.69 -18.53
N ARG A 796 7.64 7.97 -19.76
CA ARG A 796 6.86 7.75 -20.99
C ARG A 796 7.77 7.33 -22.14
N ALA A 797 7.23 6.57 -23.07
CA ALA A 797 7.94 6.21 -24.31
C ALA A 797 8.13 7.41 -25.24
N ASP A 798 7.30 8.43 -25.13
CA ASP A 798 7.34 9.67 -25.91
C ASP A 798 7.40 10.89 -24.94
N GLU A 799 7.04 12.09 -25.41
CA GLU A 799 7.06 13.28 -24.55
C GLU A 799 6.27 13.07 -23.24
N ALA A 800 6.87 13.42 -22.13
CA ALA A 800 6.29 13.38 -20.81
C ALA A 800 5.92 14.79 -20.31
N TYR A 801 5.37 14.87 -19.10
CA TYR A 801 5.20 16.10 -18.34
C TYR A 801 5.82 15.94 -16.95
N LEU A 802 6.57 16.95 -16.52
CA LEU A 802 6.87 17.17 -15.11
C LEU A 802 5.65 17.84 -14.50
N ILE A 803 5.07 17.24 -13.45
CA ILE A 803 3.80 17.68 -12.86
C ILE A 803 4.00 17.96 -11.38
N ALA A 804 3.66 19.19 -10.96
CA ALA A 804 3.48 19.56 -9.56
C ALA A 804 2.00 19.49 -9.18
N SER A 805 1.70 19.07 -7.95
CA SER A 805 0.32 18.97 -7.47
C SER A 805 0.19 19.26 -5.98
N SER A 806 -0.97 19.78 -5.59
CA SER A 806 -1.38 19.97 -4.20
C SER A 806 -2.90 20.01 -4.09
N GLN A 807 -3.43 19.66 -2.93
CA GLN A 807 -4.83 19.94 -2.54
C GLN A 807 -4.82 20.96 -1.41
N THR A 808 -5.73 21.94 -1.46
CA THR A 808 -5.76 23.05 -0.53
C THR A 808 -7.20 23.52 -0.29
N GLN A 809 -7.42 24.46 0.62
CA GLN A 809 -8.70 25.16 0.74
C GLN A 809 -8.98 25.93 -0.55
N ASN A 810 -10.24 26.07 -0.95
CA ASN A 810 -10.58 26.84 -2.16
C ASN A 810 -9.99 28.26 -2.13
N SER A 811 -10.09 28.96 -1.00
CA SER A 811 -9.60 30.32 -0.79
C SER A 811 -8.08 30.51 -0.88
N THR A 812 -7.30 29.43 -1.00
CA THR A 812 -5.83 29.47 -1.10
C THR A 812 -5.30 28.80 -2.37
N ALA A 813 -6.19 28.45 -3.31
CA ALA A 813 -5.81 27.78 -4.55
C ALA A 813 -4.90 28.64 -5.46
N ASP A 814 -5.18 29.93 -5.55
CA ASP A 814 -4.37 30.94 -6.26
C ASP A 814 -2.99 31.09 -5.63
N GLU A 815 -2.88 31.09 -4.28
CA GLU A 815 -1.60 31.16 -3.57
C GLU A 815 -0.74 29.92 -3.87
N VAL A 816 -1.33 28.70 -3.90
CA VAL A 816 -0.62 27.47 -4.29
C VAL A 816 -0.13 27.58 -5.74
N VAL A 817 -0.94 28.11 -6.67
CA VAL A 817 -0.51 28.36 -8.06
C VAL A 817 0.67 29.31 -8.08
N GLN A 818 0.63 30.42 -7.34
CA GLN A 818 1.71 31.38 -7.31
C GLN A 818 3.01 30.75 -6.77
N VAL A 819 2.92 29.96 -5.69
CA VAL A 819 4.08 29.25 -5.14
C VAL A 819 4.69 28.28 -6.16
N PHE A 820 3.85 27.56 -6.91
CA PHE A 820 4.35 26.65 -7.94
C PHE A 820 5.12 27.40 -9.02
N LEU A 821 4.56 28.52 -9.51
CA LEU A 821 5.21 29.33 -10.53
C LEU A 821 6.54 29.93 -10.05
N ASP A 822 6.57 30.46 -8.82
CA ASP A 822 7.79 31.02 -8.24
C ASP A 822 8.88 29.94 -8.10
N GLU A 823 8.53 28.74 -7.65
CA GLU A 823 9.49 27.64 -7.52
C GLU A 823 9.93 27.05 -8.86
N PHE A 824 9.08 27.09 -9.91
CA PHE A 824 9.49 26.73 -11.27
C PHE A 824 10.53 27.70 -11.83
N ASP A 825 10.29 29.00 -11.71
CA ASP A 825 11.27 30.01 -12.15
C ASP A 825 12.56 29.93 -11.35
N ARG A 826 12.45 29.70 -10.07
CA ARG A 826 13.61 29.49 -9.20
C ARG A 826 14.42 28.27 -9.60
N LEU A 827 13.76 27.13 -9.85
CA LEU A 827 14.41 25.88 -10.23
C LEU A 827 15.10 26.02 -11.60
N GLY A 828 14.46 26.69 -12.57
CA GLY A 828 14.98 26.89 -13.92
C GLY A 828 16.07 27.94 -14.04
N SER A 829 16.23 28.85 -13.05
CA SER A 829 17.16 29.97 -13.12
C SER A 829 18.34 29.90 -12.15
N GLU A 830 18.17 29.27 -10.98
CA GLU A 830 19.22 29.19 -9.97
C GLU A 830 20.14 27.99 -10.20
N PRO A 831 21.48 28.18 -10.15
CA PRO A 831 22.41 27.05 -10.18
C PRO A 831 22.30 26.23 -8.90
N PHE A 832 22.36 24.92 -9.01
CA PHE A 832 22.29 24.04 -7.84
C PHE A 832 23.65 23.96 -7.13
N ALA A 833 23.61 24.02 -5.80
CA ALA A 833 24.78 23.79 -4.96
C ALA A 833 25.17 22.30 -4.98
N ALA A 834 26.45 22.01 -4.88
CA ALA A 834 26.96 20.63 -4.98
C ALA A 834 26.41 19.74 -3.84
N ASP A 835 26.34 20.24 -2.62
CA ASP A 835 25.82 19.54 -1.46
C ASP A 835 24.33 19.20 -1.60
N LEU A 836 23.54 20.09 -2.20
CA LEU A 836 22.12 19.81 -2.51
C LEU A 836 21.99 18.69 -3.54
N VAL A 837 22.80 18.71 -4.61
CA VAL A 837 22.80 17.67 -5.64
C VAL A 837 23.26 16.34 -5.05
N ASP A 838 24.28 16.34 -4.19
CA ASP A 838 24.73 15.14 -3.48
C ASP A 838 23.64 14.52 -2.61
N THR A 839 22.95 15.35 -1.84
CA THR A 839 21.80 14.93 -1.02
C THR A 839 20.69 14.30 -1.89
N ARG A 840 20.38 14.91 -3.02
CA ARG A 840 19.32 14.40 -3.92
C ARG A 840 19.72 13.14 -4.68
N ARG A 841 21.00 12.98 -5.00
CA ARG A 841 21.51 11.70 -5.51
C ARG A 841 21.33 10.57 -4.50
N LEU A 842 21.68 10.81 -3.23
CA LEU A 842 21.48 9.84 -2.16
C LEU A 842 19.99 9.48 -2.01
N TYR A 843 19.12 10.50 -2.00
CA TYR A 843 17.67 10.32 -1.94
C TYR A 843 17.15 9.39 -3.05
N LEU A 844 17.50 9.66 -4.30
CA LEU A 844 17.04 8.85 -5.44
C LEU A 844 17.68 7.46 -5.46
N THR A 845 18.98 7.36 -5.19
CA THR A 845 19.71 6.08 -5.19
C THR A 845 19.21 5.15 -4.09
N GLY A 846 18.95 5.67 -2.88
CA GLY A 846 18.40 4.88 -1.77
C GLY A 846 16.96 4.42 -2.07
N GLY A 847 16.11 5.30 -2.62
CA GLY A 847 14.77 4.93 -3.08
C GLY A 847 14.80 3.82 -4.13
N TYR A 848 15.70 3.93 -5.08
CA TYR A 848 15.90 2.94 -6.13
C TYR A 848 16.38 1.59 -5.58
N GLY A 849 17.36 1.59 -4.66
CA GLY A 849 17.87 0.38 -4.01
C GLY A 849 16.76 -0.40 -3.32
N ARG A 850 15.93 0.28 -2.53
CA ARG A 850 14.76 -0.37 -1.88
C ARG A 850 13.76 -0.94 -2.87
N SER A 851 13.56 -0.28 -4.01
CA SER A 851 12.67 -0.82 -5.06
C SER A 851 13.17 -2.12 -5.68
N LEU A 852 14.47 -2.39 -5.60
CA LEU A 852 15.08 -3.64 -6.07
C LEU A 852 15.07 -4.77 -5.02
N GLU A 853 14.71 -4.49 -3.76
CA GLU A 853 14.77 -5.46 -2.66
C GLU A 853 13.74 -6.60 -2.83
N THR A 854 12.60 -6.33 -3.48
CA THR A 854 11.57 -7.34 -3.71
C THR A 854 11.56 -7.84 -5.15
N SER A 855 11.13 -9.09 -5.35
CA SER A 855 10.94 -9.66 -6.68
C SER A 855 9.97 -8.84 -7.55
N SER A 856 8.88 -8.36 -6.97
CA SER A 856 7.93 -7.48 -7.68
C SER A 856 8.52 -6.12 -8.02
N GLY A 857 9.30 -5.53 -7.12
CA GLY A 857 9.96 -4.24 -7.35
C GLY A 857 11.01 -4.32 -8.47
N PHE A 858 11.85 -5.35 -8.44
CA PHE A 858 12.81 -5.63 -9.52
C PHE A 858 12.07 -5.79 -10.87
N ASN A 859 11.03 -6.62 -10.92
CA ASN A 859 10.26 -6.83 -12.15
C ASN A 859 9.63 -5.55 -12.68
N ASN A 860 9.10 -4.68 -11.80
CA ASN A 860 8.50 -3.41 -12.20
C ASN A 860 9.53 -2.47 -12.85
N ILE A 861 10.72 -2.37 -12.27
CA ILE A 861 11.83 -1.55 -12.81
C ILE A 861 12.27 -2.07 -14.17
N VAL A 862 12.52 -3.37 -14.29
CA VAL A 862 12.93 -3.99 -15.57
C VAL A 862 11.81 -3.85 -16.60
N ALA A 863 10.54 -4.04 -16.23
CA ALA A 863 9.40 -3.86 -17.11
C ALA A 863 9.29 -2.41 -17.63
N GLU A 864 9.55 -1.43 -16.76
CA GLU A 864 9.60 -0.02 -17.16
C GLU A 864 10.70 0.23 -18.19
N PHE A 865 11.92 -0.23 -17.95
CA PHE A 865 13.01 -0.07 -18.92
C PHE A 865 12.67 -0.71 -20.26
N LEU A 866 12.23 -1.94 -20.24
CA LEU A 866 11.82 -2.64 -21.46
C LEU A 866 10.66 -1.98 -22.19
N MET A 867 9.71 -1.37 -21.47
CA MET A 867 8.58 -0.62 -22.04
C MET A 867 9.07 0.58 -22.83
N TYR A 868 10.11 1.24 -22.35
CA TYR A 868 10.63 2.47 -22.94
C TYR A 868 11.85 2.25 -23.86
N GLY A 869 12.14 0.97 -24.21
CA GLY A 869 13.20 0.60 -25.16
C GLY A 869 14.61 0.68 -24.59
N LEU A 870 14.73 0.61 -23.27
CA LEU A 870 16.01 0.52 -22.57
C LEU A 870 16.36 -0.95 -22.30
N GLU A 871 17.66 -1.22 -22.15
CA GLU A 871 18.14 -2.56 -21.86
C GLU A 871 17.88 -2.96 -20.39
N PRO A 872 17.61 -4.24 -20.08
CA PRO A 872 17.46 -4.71 -18.69
C PRO A 872 18.66 -4.38 -17.81
N SER A 873 19.84 -4.34 -18.36
CA SER A 873 21.10 -3.98 -17.68
C SER A 873 21.12 -2.56 -17.12
N GLU A 874 20.22 -1.67 -17.57
CA GLU A 874 20.03 -0.34 -16.98
C GLU A 874 19.67 -0.43 -15.50
N ALA A 875 19.00 -1.50 -15.07
CA ALA A 875 18.71 -1.72 -13.65
C ALA A 875 19.97 -1.71 -12.78
N ALA A 876 21.08 -2.20 -13.29
CA ALA A 876 22.36 -2.14 -12.59
C ALA A 876 23.12 -0.82 -12.79
N ARG A 877 22.84 -0.07 -13.87
CA ARG A 877 23.56 1.15 -14.25
C ARG A 877 22.92 2.44 -13.74
N TYR A 878 21.64 2.46 -13.50
CA TYR A 878 20.90 3.68 -13.14
C TYR A 878 21.49 4.42 -11.93
N ALA A 879 21.89 3.71 -10.89
CA ALA A 879 22.55 4.32 -9.73
C ALA A 879 23.87 5.00 -10.12
N ALA A 880 24.64 4.42 -11.05
CA ALA A 880 25.88 5.01 -11.54
C ALA A 880 25.60 6.22 -12.47
N GLU A 881 24.54 6.20 -13.25
CA GLU A 881 24.10 7.34 -14.06
C GLU A 881 23.71 8.53 -13.17
N LEU A 882 22.93 8.29 -12.11
CA LEU A 882 22.63 9.32 -11.10
C LEU A 882 23.89 9.90 -10.48
N GLN A 883 24.88 9.06 -10.13
CA GLN A 883 26.18 9.51 -9.61
C GLN A 883 26.96 10.38 -10.62
N GLY A 884 26.76 10.15 -11.90
CA GLY A 884 27.38 10.92 -12.98
C GLY A 884 26.74 12.30 -13.23
N VAL A 885 25.53 12.57 -12.74
CA VAL A 885 24.86 13.87 -12.91
C VAL A 885 25.61 14.95 -12.12
N THR A 886 26.13 15.96 -12.80
CA THR A 886 26.80 17.09 -12.14
C THR A 886 25.80 18.18 -11.74
N PRO A 887 26.15 19.10 -10.81
CA PRO A 887 25.30 20.25 -10.49
C PRO A 887 24.98 21.10 -11.72
N GLU A 888 25.95 21.29 -12.60
CA GLU A 888 25.78 22.03 -13.85
C GLU A 888 24.84 21.30 -14.82
N GLY A 889 24.95 19.95 -14.91
CA GLY A 889 24.08 19.12 -15.75
C GLY A 889 22.63 19.16 -15.29
N ALA A 890 22.38 19.01 -13.99
CA ALA A 890 21.05 19.11 -13.40
C ALA A 890 20.45 20.52 -13.57
N SER A 891 21.25 21.58 -13.33
CA SER A 891 20.82 22.96 -13.54
C SER A 891 20.51 23.26 -15.02
N ALA A 892 21.29 22.73 -15.95
CA ALA A 892 21.05 22.88 -17.37
C ALA A 892 19.77 22.16 -17.83
N ALA A 893 19.49 20.98 -17.32
CA ALA A 893 18.24 20.26 -17.57
C ALA A 893 17.02 21.05 -17.00
N ALA A 894 17.12 21.54 -15.76
CA ALA A 894 16.09 22.39 -15.17
C ALA A 894 15.83 23.64 -16.01
N ALA A 895 16.88 24.38 -16.40
CA ALA A 895 16.75 25.58 -17.22
C ALA A 895 16.14 25.33 -18.61
N LYS A 896 16.31 24.12 -19.16
CA LYS A 896 15.75 23.74 -20.46
C LYS A 896 14.26 23.41 -20.40
N TYR A 897 13.80 22.81 -19.30
CA TYR A 897 12.47 22.21 -19.23
C TYR A 897 11.54 22.86 -18.20
N VAL A 898 12.04 23.72 -17.31
CA VAL A 898 11.26 24.23 -16.18
C VAL A 898 11.26 25.76 -16.16
N SER A 899 10.06 26.36 -16.30
CA SER A 899 9.81 27.78 -16.02
C SER A 899 8.32 28.02 -15.85
N ALA A 900 7.96 29.12 -15.18
CA ALA A 900 6.58 29.54 -14.98
C ALA A 900 5.85 29.77 -16.32
N ASP A 901 6.53 30.31 -17.34
CA ASP A 901 5.95 30.59 -18.66
C ASP A 901 5.59 29.32 -19.46
N MET A 902 6.26 28.20 -19.17
CA MET A 902 5.99 26.89 -19.78
C MET A 902 4.91 26.09 -19.05
N ALA A 903 4.46 26.55 -17.90
CA ALA A 903 3.55 25.79 -17.04
C ALA A 903 2.10 25.87 -17.55
N THR A 904 1.53 24.73 -17.87
CA THR A 904 0.09 24.53 -18.06
C THR A 904 -0.54 24.22 -16.71
N ILE A 905 -1.63 24.90 -16.35
CA ILE A 905 -2.24 24.86 -15.02
C ILE A 905 -3.67 24.30 -15.12
N VAL A 906 -4.01 23.43 -14.21
CA VAL A 906 -5.37 22.93 -13.99
C VAL A 906 -5.73 23.14 -12.52
N VAL A 907 -6.84 23.82 -12.27
CA VAL A 907 -7.41 23.98 -10.93
C VAL A 907 -8.83 23.45 -10.95
N VAL A 908 -9.17 22.60 -10.00
CA VAL A 908 -10.52 22.08 -9.81
C VAL A 908 -10.99 22.41 -8.41
N GLY A 909 -12.13 23.12 -8.29
CA GLY A 909 -12.67 23.53 -7.00
C GLY A 909 -13.80 24.53 -7.14
N ASN A 910 -14.24 25.13 -6.03
CA ASN A 910 -15.22 26.21 -6.04
C ASN A 910 -14.57 27.49 -6.58
N ALA A 911 -14.71 27.72 -7.88
CA ALA A 911 -14.07 28.83 -8.58
C ALA A 911 -14.42 30.22 -8.00
N ALA A 912 -15.63 30.37 -7.42
CA ALA A 912 -16.05 31.63 -6.84
C ALA A 912 -15.14 32.15 -5.71
N GLU A 913 -14.37 31.25 -5.06
CA GLU A 913 -13.50 31.60 -3.94
C GLU A 913 -12.09 32.04 -4.35
N PHE A 914 -11.63 31.80 -5.60
CA PHE A 914 -10.24 32.06 -5.99
C PHE A 914 -10.06 32.63 -7.40
N ILE A 915 -11.11 32.65 -8.23
CA ILE A 915 -10.97 32.94 -9.68
C ILE A 915 -10.45 34.35 -9.96
N ASP A 916 -10.85 35.34 -9.17
CA ASP A 916 -10.44 36.73 -9.38
C ASP A 916 -8.96 36.94 -9.05
N ASP A 917 -8.48 36.29 -7.97
CA ASP A 917 -7.08 36.32 -7.57
C ASP A 917 -6.21 35.50 -8.56
N LEU A 918 -6.69 34.34 -9.03
CA LEU A 918 -6.02 33.58 -10.06
C LEU A 918 -5.89 34.35 -11.38
N ARG A 919 -6.89 35.14 -11.79
CA ARG A 919 -6.82 36.00 -12.98
C ARG A 919 -5.81 37.15 -12.84
N ALA A 920 -5.47 37.56 -11.62
CA ALA A 920 -4.39 38.50 -11.39
C ALA A 920 -3.00 37.88 -11.65
N ILE A 921 -2.86 36.58 -11.41
CA ILE A 921 -1.64 35.77 -11.66
C ILE A 921 -1.55 35.37 -13.14
N ARG A 922 -2.65 34.87 -13.72
CA ARG A 922 -2.76 34.38 -15.10
C ARG A 922 -3.92 35.06 -15.83
N ARG A 923 -3.64 35.82 -16.89
CA ARG A 923 -4.66 36.64 -17.58
C ARG A 923 -5.69 35.82 -18.34
N ASP A 924 -5.25 34.75 -19.00
CA ASP A 924 -6.07 33.94 -19.90
C ASP A 924 -6.50 32.65 -19.17
N VAL A 925 -7.51 32.76 -18.30
CA VAL A 925 -8.06 31.63 -17.53
C VAL A 925 -9.35 31.16 -18.18
N GLU A 926 -9.34 29.93 -18.63
CA GLU A 926 -10.52 29.22 -19.13
C GLU A 926 -11.31 28.64 -17.95
N VAL A 927 -12.57 28.99 -17.78
CA VAL A 927 -13.42 28.44 -16.74
C VAL A 927 -14.49 27.56 -17.36
N ILE A 928 -14.54 26.30 -16.96
CA ILE A 928 -15.49 25.31 -17.47
C ILE A 928 -16.29 24.78 -16.30
N PRO A 929 -17.63 24.92 -16.27
CA PRO A 929 -18.44 24.24 -15.27
C PRO A 929 -18.27 22.73 -15.34
N ALA A 930 -18.11 22.04 -14.19
CA ALA A 930 -17.94 20.58 -14.18
C ALA A 930 -19.08 19.83 -14.89
N ALA A 931 -20.28 20.40 -14.90
CA ALA A 931 -21.47 19.84 -15.59
C ALA A 931 -21.37 19.91 -17.12
N GLU A 932 -20.50 20.76 -17.68
CA GLU A 932 -20.31 20.96 -19.14
C GLU A 932 -19.02 20.29 -19.63
N LEU A 933 -18.27 19.63 -18.74
CA LEU A 933 -16.95 19.05 -19.02
C LEU A 933 -17.06 17.82 -19.93
N ASP A 934 -16.32 17.84 -21.05
CA ASP A 934 -16.14 16.68 -21.93
C ASP A 934 -14.70 16.18 -21.93
N LEU A 935 -14.40 15.17 -21.13
CA LEU A 935 -13.10 14.53 -21.01
C LEU A 935 -12.68 13.72 -22.27
N SER A 936 -13.59 13.51 -23.21
CA SER A 936 -13.28 12.84 -24.48
C SER A 936 -12.61 13.76 -25.50
N ARG A 937 -12.55 15.07 -25.23
CA ARG A 937 -12.03 16.10 -26.12
C ARG A 937 -10.80 16.79 -25.55
N GLY A 938 -9.84 17.13 -26.40
CA GLY A 938 -8.66 17.88 -25.96
C GLY A 938 -8.96 19.33 -25.56
N ASP A 939 -10.07 19.91 -26.09
CA ASP A 939 -10.56 21.23 -25.72
C ASP A 939 -11.58 21.21 -24.55
N LEU A 940 -11.86 20.03 -23.98
CA LEU A 940 -12.80 19.82 -22.86
C LEU A 940 -14.24 20.27 -23.16
N GLY A 941 -14.64 20.50 -24.40
CA GLY A 941 -15.95 21.03 -24.77
C GLY A 941 -16.03 22.56 -24.70
N ALA A 942 -14.96 23.27 -24.41
CA ALA A 942 -14.94 24.72 -24.40
C ALA A 942 -15.33 25.31 -25.77
N GLY A 943 -16.48 25.97 -25.82
CA GLY A 943 -16.96 26.68 -27.04
C GLY A 943 -18.17 26.07 -27.72
N MET A 944 -18.97 25.21 -27.07
CA MET A 944 -20.32 24.88 -27.52
C MET A 944 -21.38 25.87 -27.05
#